data_cd9b5ec4ea9a758ad6c50b96bf90f635
#
_entry.id   cd9b5ec4ea9a758ad6c50b96bf90f635
#
_cell.length_a   1.000
_cell.length_b   1.000
_cell.length_c   1.000
_cell.angle_alpha   90.00
_cell.angle_beta   90.00
_cell.angle_gamma   90.00
#
_symmetry.space_group_name_H-M   'P 1'
#
loop_
_entity.id
_entity.type
_entity.pdbx_description
1 polymer ?
#
loop_
_entity_poly.entity_id
_entity_poly.type
_entity_poly.pdbx_seq_one_letter_code
_entity_poly.pdbx_strand_id
1 'polypeptide(L)'
;MNRLIALIQNNPGGFLLFASSIALVTAVGCTSSSVEQGVPEAVTSWAHVGERTVGEYEYGIIPPPNAFHTMHAGPNNTDTVWVATAPQVALSWVFETNFYVPEGPTYDNEGNLYFSPLFPQSPDFDVSLISLDADTGTRNWEIPGDGHNAGSGAILILNDPGNPGKQIIYHATYEEVMAIKPDGTILWQTPTGLTAPPTLEPGERSPAHSFGFNYHPRTDSLVSVTLGGVISAFKRTNGDMLAPLGQIPGAPAVSNDIGLPDFVVELSNAETDKVFGKTPSGQSFYETIVDVIFGGGSIITNYFAIDPNTSRIYVAATAPDEDDGNMDGLSELGAIYALDLVDDGSGGLEFEVLSSAQFEGGTGSTPAVSEDGQRVYVSDNVGNVIAYDSELSELWRFDVGSPVAASVAVSPDNRELYAVTRRDVFKLTDNGDSASLDWIAKLEAFEGYPEIEVVFQALTPTITANGIAVSVGGGTLIGDRALMLRVGVGLLDRETGLLRSFTEGREESIAVTTIRPDGGICTANSPVRRASGKALNPDLTQYLIGGISCYKPVRNDLLVRDATCAAGVRARNAATIAEAAPTSANQDIRQIQVLIDQSRAAIDRAVSDGDLEQASAGGLNTDLDSAEANLSIEGLAIAANDLLRVCNALPAE
;
A
#
# COMPACT_ATOMS: atom_id res chain seq x y z
N MET A 1 -18.03 -21.12 24.81
CA MET A 1 -17.92 -21.09 26.27
C MET A 1 -17.58 -22.44 26.87
N ASN A 2 -18.38 -23.51 26.69
CA ASN A 2 -18.06 -24.84 27.27
C ASN A 2 -16.73 -25.45 26.76
N ARG A 3 -16.34 -25.25 25.50
CA ARG A 3 -15.04 -25.73 24.96
C ARG A 3 -13.86 -24.92 25.49
N LEU A 4 -14.04 -23.61 25.66
CA LEU A 4 -13.02 -22.73 26.29
C LEU A 4 -12.79 -23.10 27.76
N ILE A 5 -13.87 -23.41 28.49
CA ILE A 5 -13.80 -23.88 29.89
C ILE A 5 -13.09 -25.25 29.96
N ALA A 6 -13.31 -26.13 29.01
CA ALA A 6 -12.61 -27.41 28.95
C ALA A 6 -11.10 -27.26 28.65
N LEU A 7 -10.73 -26.30 27.82
CA LEU A 7 -9.33 -25.98 27.53
C LEU A 7 -8.61 -25.42 28.78
N ILE A 8 -9.30 -24.54 29.52
CA ILE A 8 -8.85 -23.94 30.77
C ILE A 8 -8.68 -25.01 31.87
N GLN A 9 -9.61 -25.95 31.97
CA GLN A 9 -9.57 -27.01 32.98
C GLN A 9 -8.47 -28.05 32.72
N ASN A 10 -8.11 -28.27 31.45
CA ASN A 10 -7.13 -29.28 31.06
C ASN A 10 -5.68 -28.72 30.95
N ASN A 11 -5.50 -27.39 31.01
CA ASN A 11 -4.18 -26.79 30.95
C ASN A 11 -4.09 -25.54 31.88
N PRO A 12 -3.96 -25.74 33.20
CA PRO A 12 -3.97 -24.66 34.19
C PRO A 12 -2.82 -23.66 34.01
N GLY A 13 -1.70 -24.06 33.38
CA GLY A 13 -0.61 -23.16 33.03
C GLY A 13 -0.96 -22.16 31.94
N GLY A 14 -1.73 -22.61 30.92
CA GLY A 14 -2.21 -21.75 29.85
C GLY A 14 -3.20 -20.68 30.31
N PHE A 15 -4.00 -21.00 31.34
CA PHE A 15 -4.94 -20.04 31.91
C PHE A 15 -4.26 -18.88 32.65
N LEU A 16 -3.20 -19.17 33.40
CA LEU A 16 -2.43 -18.13 34.12
C LEU A 16 -1.74 -17.18 33.11
N LEU A 17 -1.21 -17.71 32.01
CA LEU A 17 -0.63 -16.91 30.93
C LEU A 17 -1.70 -16.05 30.22
N PHE A 18 -2.86 -16.63 29.95
CA PHE A 18 -3.96 -15.94 29.29
C PHE A 18 -4.60 -14.87 30.19
N ALA A 19 -4.81 -15.19 31.48
CA ALA A 19 -5.32 -14.24 32.48
C ALA A 19 -4.30 -13.12 32.78
N SER A 20 -3.01 -13.43 32.81
CA SER A 20 -1.95 -12.45 32.99
C SER A 20 -1.85 -11.51 31.76
N SER A 21 -1.99 -12.04 30.54
CA SER A 21 -1.97 -11.22 29.32
C SER A 21 -3.17 -10.27 29.24
N ILE A 22 -4.37 -10.73 29.61
CA ILE A 22 -5.57 -9.89 29.64
C ILE A 22 -5.52 -8.88 30.79
N ALA A 23 -5.05 -9.26 31.97
CA ALA A 23 -4.87 -8.36 33.10
C ALA A 23 -3.77 -7.31 32.84
N LEU A 24 -2.72 -7.70 32.10
CA LEU A 24 -1.63 -6.79 31.73
C LEU A 24 -2.06 -5.75 30.70
N VAL A 25 -2.86 -6.15 29.68
CA VAL A 25 -3.41 -5.22 28.67
C VAL A 25 -4.32 -4.16 29.29
N THR A 26 -4.99 -4.49 30.41
CA THR A 26 -5.81 -3.50 31.15
C THR A 26 -5.00 -2.67 32.14
N ALA A 27 -3.81 -3.11 32.58
CA ALA A 27 -2.97 -2.40 33.56
C ALA A 27 -1.88 -1.52 32.91
N VAL A 28 -1.54 -1.75 31.62
CA VAL A 28 -0.58 -0.92 30.87
C VAL A 28 -1.33 0.22 30.14
N GLY A 29 -2.29 0.82 30.79
CA GLY A 29 -2.83 2.11 30.39
C GLY A 29 -1.80 3.21 30.65
N CYS A 30 -1.28 3.81 29.57
CA CYS A 30 -0.54 5.06 29.56
C CYS A 30 0.85 5.07 30.24
N THR A 31 1.78 4.32 29.73
CA THR A 31 3.16 4.79 29.68
C THR A 31 3.64 4.71 28.25
N SER A 32 3.79 5.86 27.61
CA SER A 32 4.53 6.01 26.36
C SER A 32 6.01 5.75 26.66
N SER A 33 6.40 4.48 26.71
CA SER A 33 7.81 4.14 26.59
C SER A 33 8.11 4.07 25.08
N SER A 34 8.54 5.19 24.51
CA SER A 34 9.33 5.17 23.29
C SER A 34 10.54 4.29 23.57
N VAL A 35 10.66 3.16 22.91
CA VAL A 35 11.93 2.44 22.85
C VAL A 35 12.82 3.31 21.97
N GLU A 36 13.60 4.17 22.61
CA GLU A 36 14.71 4.85 21.96
C GLU A 36 15.78 3.79 21.66
N GLN A 37 15.70 3.16 20.51
CA GLN A 37 16.88 2.56 19.91
C GLN A 37 17.67 3.70 19.27
N GLY A 38 18.94 3.83 19.63
CA GLY A 38 19.79 4.92 19.17
C GLY A 38 19.78 5.02 17.63
N VAL A 39 19.52 6.20 17.14
CA VAL A 39 19.55 6.53 15.72
C VAL A 39 20.94 6.22 15.19
N PRO A 40 21.08 5.43 14.12
CA PRO A 40 22.39 5.23 13.49
C PRO A 40 22.98 6.57 13.05
N GLU A 41 24.26 6.73 13.28
CA GLU A 41 25.03 7.96 13.07
C GLU A 41 25.11 8.24 11.58
N ALA A 42 24.46 8.43 10.76
CA ALA A 42 24.57 8.85 9.37
C ALA A 42 23.49 8.32 8.46
N VAL A 43 22.57 9.08 8.34
CA VAL A 43 21.70 9.25 7.20
C VAL A 43 22.45 9.61 5.89
N THR A 44 23.59 9.02 5.64
CA THR A 44 24.41 9.37 4.46
C THR A 44 24.20 8.44 3.27
N SER A 45 23.37 7.41 3.44
CA SER A 45 23.21 6.31 2.49
C SER A 45 21.78 6.15 1.95
N TRP A 46 20.86 7.07 2.22
CA TRP A 46 19.47 6.99 1.77
C TRP A 46 19.26 7.06 0.25
N ALA A 47 20.26 7.48 -0.49
CA ALA A 47 20.22 7.45 -1.93
C ALA A 47 21.25 6.45 -2.45
N HIS A 48 20.83 5.57 -3.33
CA HIS A 48 21.76 4.66 -4.00
C HIS A 48 22.85 5.45 -4.74
N VAL A 49 24.11 5.04 -4.60
CA VAL A 49 25.23 5.66 -5.26
C VAL A 49 25.59 4.83 -6.49
N GLY A 50 25.50 5.43 -7.66
CA GLY A 50 25.92 4.78 -8.90
C GLY A 50 25.00 5.09 -10.08
N GLU A 51 25.39 4.58 -11.23
CA GLU A 51 24.58 4.63 -12.43
C GLU A 51 23.36 3.73 -12.24
N ARG A 52 22.19 4.21 -12.63
CA ARG A 52 20.95 3.47 -12.61
C ARG A 52 20.19 3.65 -13.91
N THR A 53 19.43 2.65 -14.27
CA THR A 53 18.53 2.70 -15.39
C THR A 53 17.23 3.38 -14.93
N VAL A 54 16.80 4.42 -15.62
CA VAL A 54 15.51 5.06 -15.43
C VAL A 54 14.69 4.94 -16.69
N GLY A 55 13.37 4.88 -16.54
CA GLY A 55 12.46 4.86 -17.68
C GLY A 55 12.51 6.17 -18.47
N GLU A 56 12.15 6.10 -19.74
CA GLU A 56 12.01 7.27 -20.61
C GLU A 56 10.70 8.02 -20.35
N TYR A 57 9.88 7.51 -19.44
CA TYR A 57 8.58 8.03 -19.11
C TYR A 57 8.66 9.45 -18.53
N GLU A 58 7.88 10.36 -19.10
CA GLU A 58 7.73 11.73 -18.60
C GLU A 58 6.44 11.87 -17.77
N TYR A 59 6.58 12.41 -16.56
CA TYR A 59 5.41 12.75 -15.75
C TYR A 59 4.64 13.89 -16.42
N GLY A 60 3.41 13.60 -16.79
CA GLY A 60 2.51 14.55 -17.45
C GLY A 60 1.09 14.34 -16.95
N ILE A 61 0.35 13.41 -17.55
CA ILE A 61 -0.97 13.00 -17.07
C ILE A 61 -0.84 12.25 -15.75
N ILE A 62 0.13 11.34 -15.62
CA ILE A 62 0.46 10.71 -14.35
C ILE A 62 1.21 11.74 -13.48
N PRO A 63 0.74 12.02 -12.26
CA PRO A 63 1.46 12.89 -11.34
C PRO A 63 2.80 12.25 -10.90
N PRO A 64 3.81 13.05 -10.53
CA PRO A 64 4.98 12.50 -9.86
C PRO A 64 4.58 11.87 -8.51
N PRO A 65 5.30 10.84 -8.03
CA PRO A 65 4.94 10.14 -6.80
C PRO A 65 5.33 10.94 -5.54
N ASN A 66 4.78 12.15 -5.41
CA ASN A 66 4.87 12.98 -4.20
C ASN A 66 3.76 12.66 -3.19
N ALA A 67 2.84 11.78 -3.55
CA ALA A 67 1.80 11.21 -2.72
C ALA A 67 1.31 9.91 -3.37
N PHE A 68 0.41 9.21 -2.70
CA PHE A 68 -0.31 8.09 -3.28
C PHE A 68 -1.44 8.59 -4.18
N HIS A 69 -1.29 8.42 -5.49
CA HIS A 69 -2.30 8.78 -6.50
C HIS A 69 -3.13 7.58 -6.96
N THR A 70 -2.74 6.38 -6.55
CA THR A 70 -3.44 5.11 -6.68
C THR A 70 -3.03 4.19 -5.54
N MET A 71 -3.55 2.99 -5.46
CA MET A 71 -3.35 2.03 -4.38
C MET A 71 -1.86 1.76 -4.05
N HIS A 72 -0.98 1.74 -5.05
CA HIS A 72 0.45 1.44 -4.91
C HIS A 72 1.35 2.59 -5.37
N ALA A 73 0.98 3.81 -5.05
CA ALA A 73 1.65 5.08 -5.36
C ALA A 73 1.59 5.50 -6.83
N GLY A 74 1.82 4.61 -7.78
CA GLY A 74 1.82 4.88 -9.21
C GLY A 74 1.37 3.67 -10.06
N PRO A 75 1.23 3.84 -11.39
CA PRO A 75 0.74 2.77 -12.26
C PRO A 75 1.57 1.49 -12.28
N ASN A 76 2.85 1.60 -12.02
CA ASN A 76 3.81 0.49 -11.98
C ASN A 76 3.89 -0.20 -10.61
N ASN A 77 3.11 0.24 -9.62
CA ASN A 77 2.96 -0.40 -8.31
C ASN A 77 4.27 -0.56 -7.52
N THR A 78 5.13 0.44 -7.54
CA THR A 78 6.42 0.35 -6.84
C THR A 78 6.33 0.58 -5.34
N ASP A 79 5.20 1.02 -4.82
CA ASP A 79 5.03 1.41 -3.40
C ASP A 79 6.10 2.41 -2.93
N THR A 80 6.45 3.34 -3.81
CA THR A 80 7.50 4.32 -3.57
C THR A 80 6.98 5.74 -3.73
N VAL A 81 7.29 6.59 -2.74
CA VAL A 81 7.05 8.04 -2.82
C VAL A 81 8.35 8.81 -2.66
N TRP A 82 8.40 9.98 -3.29
CA TRP A 82 9.60 10.84 -3.26
C TRP A 82 9.70 11.73 -2.02
N VAL A 83 8.66 11.79 -1.21
CA VAL A 83 8.64 12.55 0.04
C VAL A 83 9.32 11.78 1.17
N ALA A 84 9.79 12.50 2.18
CA ALA A 84 10.25 11.92 3.43
C ALA A 84 9.07 11.70 4.39
N THR A 85 9.11 10.62 5.16
CA THR A 85 8.20 10.36 6.27
C THR A 85 8.75 11.04 7.53
N ALA A 86 7.87 11.65 8.33
CA ALA A 86 8.29 12.19 9.61
C ALA A 86 8.84 11.09 10.53
N PRO A 87 10.04 11.26 11.12
CA PRO A 87 10.62 10.27 12.02
C PRO A 87 9.76 9.99 13.25
N GLN A 88 8.99 10.98 13.67
CA GLN A 88 8.04 10.86 14.78
C GLN A 88 6.66 11.33 14.35
N VAL A 89 5.68 10.45 14.51
CA VAL A 89 4.28 10.76 14.19
C VAL A 89 3.39 10.46 15.39
N ALA A 90 2.26 11.15 15.48
CA ALA A 90 1.21 10.89 16.46
C ALA A 90 -0.15 10.78 15.77
N LEU A 91 -1.02 9.94 16.32
CA LEU A 91 -2.40 9.82 15.83
C LEU A 91 -3.07 11.19 15.86
N SER A 92 -3.47 11.68 14.70
CA SER A 92 -4.11 12.98 14.52
C SER A 92 -5.63 12.85 14.58
N TRP A 93 -6.16 11.98 13.76
CA TRP A 93 -7.60 11.74 13.68
C TRP A 93 -7.89 10.31 13.21
N VAL A 94 -9.10 9.86 13.48
CA VAL A 94 -9.65 8.60 12.99
C VAL A 94 -11.01 8.91 12.38
N PHE A 95 -11.20 8.55 11.13
CA PHE A 95 -12.52 8.50 10.52
C PHE A 95 -13.10 7.12 10.78
N GLU A 96 -13.89 7.02 11.82
CA GLU A 96 -14.53 5.77 12.25
C GLU A 96 -15.79 5.56 11.43
N THR A 97 -15.77 4.50 10.66
CA THR A 97 -16.95 4.01 9.96
C THR A 97 -17.03 2.52 10.24
N ASN A 98 -18.21 1.95 10.12
CA ASN A 98 -18.31 0.50 10.13
C ASN A 98 -18.01 -0.05 8.73
N PHE A 99 -17.13 0.55 7.96
CA PHE A 99 -16.69 0.10 6.66
C PHE A 99 -15.40 -0.70 6.75
N TYR A 100 -15.28 -1.68 5.91
CA TYR A 100 -14.00 -2.24 5.56
C TYR A 100 -13.39 -1.41 4.42
N VAL A 101 -12.19 -0.93 4.62
CA VAL A 101 -11.43 -0.20 3.61
C VAL A 101 -10.23 -1.08 3.25
N PRO A 102 -10.21 -1.68 2.04
CA PRO A 102 -9.19 -2.65 1.67
C PRO A 102 -7.89 -2.03 1.19
N GLU A 103 -7.90 -0.72 0.94
CA GLU A 103 -6.78 0.01 0.34
C GLU A 103 -6.33 1.17 1.22
N GLY A 104 -5.09 1.58 1.07
CA GLY A 104 -4.61 2.84 1.64
C GLY A 104 -5.26 4.03 0.93
N PRO A 105 -5.53 5.13 1.66
CA PRO A 105 -6.13 6.32 1.03
C PRO A 105 -5.21 6.95 -0.01
N THR A 106 -5.82 7.54 -1.04
CA THR A 106 -5.14 8.34 -2.06
C THR A 106 -5.28 9.83 -1.80
N TYR A 107 -4.41 10.65 -2.38
CA TYR A 107 -4.34 12.09 -2.13
C TYR A 107 -4.27 12.88 -3.42
N ASP A 108 -4.99 14.00 -3.46
CA ASP A 108 -4.79 15.02 -4.50
C ASP A 108 -3.80 16.11 -4.05
N ASN A 109 -3.53 17.05 -4.95
CA ASN A 109 -2.66 18.20 -4.68
C ASN A 109 -3.40 19.39 -4.02
N GLU A 110 -4.69 19.24 -3.70
CA GLU A 110 -5.50 20.26 -3.02
C GLU A 110 -5.67 19.97 -1.52
N GLY A 111 -5.08 18.88 -1.02
CA GLY A 111 -5.14 18.47 0.40
C GLY A 111 -6.32 17.58 0.75
N ASN A 112 -6.94 16.97 -0.24
CA ASN A 112 -8.00 16.00 -0.01
C ASN A 112 -7.45 14.57 0.02
N LEU A 113 -8.12 13.74 0.78
CA LEU A 113 -7.90 12.31 0.92
C LEU A 113 -9.14 11.57 0.42
N TYR A 114 -8.94 10.47 -0.30
CA TYR A 114 -9.99 9.67 -0.89
C TYR A 114 -9.84 8.21 -0.51
N PHE A 115 -10.94 7.54 -0.24
CA PHE A 115 -10.99 6.09 -0.06
C PHE A 115 -12.34 5.51 -0.44
N SER A 116 -12.34 4.23 -0.75
CA SER A 116 -13.50 3.48 -1.21
C SER A 116 -13.79 2.33 -0.24
N PRO A 117 -14.99 2.24 0.36
CA PRO A 117 -15.37 1.08 1.15
C PRO A 117 -15.65 -0.12 0.24
N LEU A 118 -15.16 -1.31 0.62
CA LEU A 118 -15.31 -2.50 -0.23
C LEU A 118 -16.73 -3.07 -0.18
N PHE A 119 -17.38 -3.01 0.98
CA PHE A 119 -18.70 -3.60 1.16
C PHE A 119 -19.66 -2.58 1.75
N PRO A 120 -20.85 -2.39 1.16
CA PRO A 120 -21.91 -1.61 1.76
C PRO A 120 -22.37 -2.29 3.06
N GLN A 121 -22.65 -1.50 4.09
CA GLN A 121 -22.89 -2.02 5.44
C GLN A 121 -24.35 -2.04 5.84
N SER A 122 -25.15 -1.25 5.19
CA SER A 122 -26.59 -1.22 5.36
C SER A 122 -27.20 -0.39 4.24
N PRO A 123 -28.51 -0.53 3.97
CA PRO A 123 -29.21 0.35 3.05
C PRO A 123 -29.10 1.84 3.40
N ASP A 124 -28.80 2.16 4.67
CA ASP A 124 -28.62 3.53 5.15
C ASP A 124 -27.18 4.05 4.98
N PHE A 125 -26.27 3.22 4.47
CA PHE A 125 -24.84 3.49 4.37
C PHE A 125 -24.26 2.95 3.06
N ASP A 126 -24.88 3.33 1.98
CA ASP A 126 -24.51 2.93 0.63
C ASP A 126 -23.66 4.05 0.01
N VAL A 127 -22.35 3.94 0.20
CA VAL A 127 -21.37 4.92 -0.26
C VAL A 127 -20.27 4.22 -1.04
N SER A 128 -19.98 4.69 -2.23
CA SER A 128 -18.91 4.12 -3.08
C SER A 128 -17.58 4.86 -2.95
N LEU A 129 -17.59 6.15 -2.66
CA LEU A 129 -16.39 6.98 -2.54
C LEU A 129 -16.60 8.06 -1.48
N ILE A 130 -15.59 8.28 -0.66
CA ILE A 130 -15.56 9.32 0.37
C ILE A 130 -14.34 10.22 0.15
N SER A 131 -14.57 11.53 0.19
CA SER A 131 -13.54 12.55 0.27
C SER A 131 -13.47 13.16 1.65
N LEU A 132 -12.27 13.21 2.23
CA LEU A 132 -11.99 13.90 3.49
C LEU A 132 -10.96 15.00 3.26
N ASP A 133 -11.01 16.03 4.10
CA ASP A 133 -9.88 16.90 4.33
C ASP A 133 -8.76 16.11 5.01
N ALA A 134 -7.59 16.03 4.41
CA ALA A 134 -6.51 15.17 4.87
C ALA A 134 -5.92 15.63 6.22
N ASP A 135 -6.03 16.90 6.60
CA ASP A 135 -5.49 17.42 7.84
C ASP A 135 -6.40 17.18 9.04
N THR A 136 -7.70 17.23 8.82
CA THR A 136 -8.70 17.20 9.90
C THR A 136 -9.52 15.92 9.95
N GLY A 137 -9.56 15.13 8.86
CA GLY A 137 -10.46 13.99 8.71
C GLY A 137 -11.92 14.39 8.53
N THR A 138 -12.19 15.67 8.28
CA THR A 138 -13.55 16.15 8.05
C THR A 138 -14.03 15.74 6.66
N ARG A 139 -15.26 15.22 6.58
CA ARG A 139 -15.85 14.83 5.29
C ARG A 139 -16.12 16.05 4.43
N ASN A 140 -15.58 16.05 3.22
CA ASN A 140 -15.88 17.06 2.20
C ASN A 140 -17.17 16.70 1.46
N TRP A 141 -17.20 15.49 0.90
CA TRP A 141 -18.33 14.95 0.16
C TRP A 141 -18.25 13.42 0.08
N GLU A 142 -19.31 12.80 -0.43
CA GLU A 142 -19.37 11.37 -0.72
C GLU A 142 -20.15 11.12 -2.01
N ILE A 143 -19.84 10.02 -2.70
CA ILE A 143 -20.61 9.49 -3.82
C ILE A 143 -21.44 8.32 -3.27
N PRO A 144 -22.77 8.34 -3.42
CA PRO A 144 -23.59 7.20 -3.07
C PRO A 144 -23.17 5.95 -3.86
N GLY A 145 -23.26 4.80 -3.23
CA GLY A 145 -23.27 3.51 -3.92
C GLY A 145 -24.69 3.21 -4.40
N ASP A 146 -24.84 2.22 -5.25
CA ASP A 146 -26.17 1.78 -5.74
C ASP A 146 -26.55 0.42 -5.15
N GLY A 147 -26.16 0.13 -3.88
CA GLY A 147 -26.23 -1.20 -3.27
C GLY A 147 -25.16 -2.15 -3.82
N HIS A 148 -24.26 -1.64 -4.63
CA HIS A 148 -23.19 -2.40 -5.28
C HIS A 148 -21.82 -1.96 -4.76
N ASN A 149 -20.90 -2.91 -4.74
CA ASN A 149 -19.60 -2.65 -4.15
C ASN A 149 -18.76 -1.72 -4.99
N ALA A 150 -18.16 -0.77 -4.33
CA ALA A 150 -16.94 -0.16 -4.80
C ALA A 150 -15.82 -1.21 -4.95
N GLY A 151 -14.87 -0.95 -5.81
CA GLY A 151 -13.72 -1.82 -5.99
C GLY A 151 -12.63 -1.59 -4.94
N SER A 152 -11.81 -2.56 -4.72
CA SER A 152 -10.50 -2.38 -4.09
C SER A 152 -9.56 -1.69 -5.07
N GLY A 153 -8.76 -0.72 -4.61
CA GLY A 153 -7.92 0.08 -5.51
C GLY A 153 -8.70 0.92 -6.52
N ALA A 154 -9.94 1.25 -6.19
CA ALA A 154 -10.91 1.84 -7.11
C ALA A 154 -10.65 3.31 -7.46
N ILE A 155 -9.58 3.90 -6.94
CA ILE A 155 -9.29 5.33 -7.06
C ILE A 155 -7.97 5.53 -7.79
N LEU A 156 -8.02 6.36 -8.83
CA LEU A 156 -6.85 6.81 -9.59
C LEU A 156 -6.94 8.33 -9.74
N ILE A 157 -5.89 9.03 -9.37
CA ILE A 157 -5.80 10.48 -9.48
C ILE A 157 -4.80 10.83 -10.58
N LEU A 158 -5.24 11.59 -11.58
CA LEU A 158 -4.41 12.03 -12.70
C LEU A 158 -4.45 13.54 -12.84
N ASN A 159 -3.40 14.12 -13.39
CA ASN A 159 -3.37 15.53 -13.74
C ASN A 159 -4.38 15.82 -14.86
N ASP A 160 -5.03 16.97 -14.79
CA ASP A 160 -5.92 17.43 -15.85
C ASP A 160 -5.11 18.16 -16.93
N PRO A 161 -4.91 17.58 -18.12
CA PRO A 161 -4.14 18.23 -19.17
C PRO A 161 -4.82 19.50 -19.71
N GLY A 162 -6.13 19.65 -19.49
CA GLY A 162 -6.89 20.84 -19.88
C GLY A 162 -6.74 22.01 -18.89
N ASN A 163 -6.33 21.72 -17.64
CA ASN A 163 -6.20 22.71 -16.58
C ASN A 163 -4.92 22.44 -15.77
N PRO A 164 -3.77 22.97 -16.19
CA PRO A 164 -2.51 22.74 -15.51
C PRO A 164 -2.57 23.03 -14.00
N GLY A 165 -2.05 22.11 -13.20
CA GLY A 165 -2.08 22.18 -11.74
C GLY A 165 -3.37 21.68 -11.08
N LYS A 166 -4.36 21.25 -11.87
CA LYS A 166 -5.56 20.57 -11.39
C LYS A 166 -5.47 19.07 -11.64
N GLN A 167 -6.24 18.33 -10.86
CA GLN A 167 -6.31 16.87 -10.95
C GLN A 167 -7.78 16.41 -11.12
N ILE A 168 -7.94 15.20 -11.63
CA ILE A 168 -9.21 14.52 -11.79
C ILE A 168 -9.12 13.20 -11.05
N ILE A 169 -10.15 12.89 -10.28
CA ILE A 169 -10.32 11.63 -9.58
C ILE A 169 -11.12 10.70 -10.51
N TYR A 170 -10.59 9.53 -10.78
CA TYR A 170 -11.28 8.45 -11.48
C TYR A 170 -11.64 7.38 -10.47
N HIS A 171 -12.88 6.94 -10.50
CA HIS A 171 -13.42 5.97 -9.56
C HIS A 171 -14.19 4.87 -10.29
N ALA A 172 -14.06 3.65 -9.82
CA ALA A 172 -14.82 2.50 -10.32
C ALA A 172 -15.62 1.85 -9.19
N THR A 173 -16.87 1.55 -9.48
CA THR A 173 -17.61 0.48 -8.83
C THR A 173 -17.60 -0.76 -9.74
N TYR A 174 -18.22 -1.84 -9.31
CA TYR A 174 -18.40 -2.98 -10.20
C TYR A 174 -19.29 -2.65 -11.41
N GLU A 175 -20.25 -1.74 -11.28
CA GLU A 175 -21.22 -1.42 -12.32
C GLU A 175 -20.91 -0.16 -13.11
N GLU A 176 -20.19 0.79 -12.54
CA GLU A 176 -19.98 2.10 -13.12
C GLU A 176 -18.53 2.59 -12.99
N VAL A 177 -18.14 3.39 -13.95
CA VAL A 177 -16.88 4.16 -13.90
C VAL A 177 -17.19 5.63 -14.04
N MET A 178 -16.44 6.48 -13.34
CA MET A 178 -16.70 7.92 -13.33
C MET A 178 -15.42 8.75 -13.22
N ALA A 179 -15.50 9.99 -13.71
CA ALA A 179 -14.51 11.02 -13.48
C ALA A 179 -15.12 12.15 -12.64
N ILE A 180 -14.39 12.57 -11.61
CA ILE A 180 -14.87 13.46 -10.57
C ILE A 180 -13.83 14.56 -10.35
N LYS A 181 -14.28 15.81 -10.16
CA LYS A 181 -13.40 16.89 -9.71
C LYS A 181 -13.14 16.81 -8.20
N PRO A 182 -12.08 17.44 -7.69
CA PRO A 182 -11.82 17.49 -6.24
C PRO A 182 -12.97 18.03 -5.40
N ASP A 183 -13.87 18.84 -5.99
CA ASP A 183 -15.07 19.38 -5.32
C ASP A 183 -16.29 18.42 -5.31
N GLY A 184 -16.13 17.19 -5.82
CA GLY A 184 -17.20 16.20 -5.90
C GLY A 184 -18.07 16.28 -7.17
N THR A 185 -17.80 17.23 -8.08
CA THR A 185 -18.56 17.36 -9.32
C THR A 185 -18.23 16.21 -10.28
N ILE A 186 -19.20 15.38 -10.63
CA ILE A 186 -19.06 14.32 -11.62
C ILE A 186 -18.97 14.94 -13.02
N LEU A 187 -17.87 14.66 -13.73
CA LEU A 187 -17.65 15.12 -15.10
C LEU A 187 -18.33 14.21 -16.12
N TRP A 188 -18.21 12.92 -15.90
CA TRP A 188 -18.89 11.88 -16.68
C TRP A 188 -18.99 10.61 -15.84
N GLN A 189 -19.95 9.77 -16.17
CA GLN A 189 -20.25 8.49 -15.55
C GLN A 189 -20.75 7.54 -16.64
N THR A 190 -20.32 6.29 -16.63
CA THR A 190 -20.67 5.29 -17.64
C THR A 190 -20.75 3.89 -17.03
N PRO A 191 -21.65 3.01 -17.52
CA PRO A 191 -21.69 1.62 -17.10
C PRO A 191 -20.41 0.86 -17.50
N THR A 192 -19.97 -0.08 -16.65
CA THR A 192 -18.84 -0.96 -16.96
C THR A 192 -19.14 -1.98 -18.05
N GLY A 193 -20.41 -2.26 -18.33
CA GLY A 193 -20.82 -3.33 -19.22
C GLY A 193 -20.71 -4.74 -18.62
N LEU A 194 -20.31 -4.85 -17.34
CA LEU A 194 -20.27 -6.12 -16.62
C LEU A 194 -21.68 -6.66 -16.33
N THR A 195 -21.77 -7.97 -16.13
CA THR A 195 -23.04 -8.59 -15.72
C THR A 195 -23.41 -8.11 -14.32
N ALA A 196 -24.63 -7.61 -14.15
CA ALA A 196 -25.11 -7.16 -12.85
C ALA A 196 -24.95 -8.28 -11.78
N PRO A 197 -24.52 -7.93 -10.57
CA PRO A 197 -24.44 -8.89 -9.49
C PRO A 197 -25.84 -9.43 -9.13
N PRO A 198 -25.94 -10.56 -8.40
CA PRO A 198 -27.21 -11.09 -7.98
C PRO A 198 -27.97 -10.10 -7.09
N THR A 199 -29.30 -10.16 -7.16
CA THR A 199 -30.14 -9.39 -6.22
C THR A 199 -29.86 -9.86 -4.79
N LEU A 200 -29.57 -8.91 -3.91
CA LEU A 200 -29.23 -9.18 -2.51
C LEU A 200 -30.47 -9.20 -1.63
N GLU A 201 -30.54 -10.14 -0.71
CA GLU A 201 -31.52 -10.15 0.37
C GLU A 201 -31.02 -9.25 1.54
N PRO A 202 -31.92 -8.78 2.42
CA PRO A 202 -31.52 -7.99 3.57
C PRO A 202 -30.47 -8.71 4.43
N GLY A 203 -29.32 -8.09 4.63
CA GLY A 203 -28.19 -8.67 5.37
C GLY A 203 -27.21 -9.46 4.51
N GLU A 204 -27.41 -9.53 3.20
CA GLU A 204 -26.41 -10.05 2.26
C GLU A 204 -25.52 -8.93 1.73
N ARG A 205 -24.31 -9.29 1.35
CA ARG A 205 -23.34 -8.44 0.64
C ARG A 205 -23.06 -8.97 -0.77
N SER A 206 -22.72 -8.09 -1.67
CA SER A 206 -22.36 -8.48 -3.02
C SER A 206 -21.05 -9.29 -3.04
N PRO A 207 -20.97 -10.38 -3.79
CA PRO A 207 -19.73 -11.10 -4.05
C PRO A 207 -18.88 -10.44 -5.14
N ALA A 208 -19.50 -9.56 -5.95
CA ALA A 208 -18.86 -8.98 -7.12
C ALA A 208 -18.12 -7.70 -6.75
N HIS A 209 -16.86 -7.60 -7.13
CA HIS A 209 -16.07 -6.37 -7.00
C HIS A 209 -15.00 -6.26 -8.09
N SER A 210 -14.54 -5.05 -8.32
CA SER A 210 -13.45 -4.75 -9.24
C SER A 210 -12.19 -4.39 -8.45
N PHE A 211 -11.03 -4.58 -9.07
CA PHE A 211 -9.77 -4.02 -8.62
C PHE A 211 -9.49 -2.78 -9.46
N GLY A 212 -9.99 -1.67 -8.98
CA GLY A 212 -9.79 -0.29 -9.35
C GLY A 212 -9.41 0.06 -10.75
N PHE A 213 -8.81 1.23 -10.85
CA PHE A 213 -8.29 1.75 -12.09
C PHE A 213 -6.77 1.84 -12.11
N ASN A 214 -6.23 1.59 -13.30
CA ASN A 214 -4.88 2.00 -13.62
C ASN A 214 -4.86 2.72 -14.99
N TYR A 215 -3.82 3.49 -15.26
CA TYR A 215 -3.73 4.32 -16.45
C TYR A 215 -2.84 3.68 -17.52
N HIS A 216 -3.37 3.60 -18.73
CA HIS A 216 -2.69 3.07 -19.91
C HIS A 216 -2.28 4.24 -20.83
N PRO A 217 -1.00 4.67 -20.79
CA PRO A 217 -0.54 5.90 -21.47
C PRO A 217 -0.75 5.91 -22.98
N ARG A 218 -0.42 4.82 -23.69
CA ARG A 218 -0.46 4.74 -25.14
C ARG A 218 -1.85 5.00 -25.74
N THR A 219 -2.90 4.55 -25.06
CA THR A 219 -4.28 4.73 -25.54
C THR A 219 -5.04 5.83 -24.81
N ASP A 220 -4.40 6.53 -23.86
CA ASP A 220 -5.02 7.52 -22.96
C ASP A 220 -6.30 6.95 -22.33
N SER A 221 -6.19 5.76 -21.73
CA SER A 221 -7.33 5.02 -21.21
C SER A 221 -7.16 4.58 -19.75
N LEU A 222 -8.29 4.29 -19.14
CA LEU A 222 -8.42 3.71 -17.82
C LEU A 222 -8.68 2.22 -17.97
N VAL A 223 -7.91 1.40 -17.27
CA VAL A 223 -8.06 -0.06 -17.27
C VAL A 223 -8.55 -0.51 -15.91
N SER A 224 -9.47 -1.46 -15.87
CA SER A 224 -9.97 -2.10 -14.66
C SER A 224 -10.01 -3.62 -14.83
N VAL A 225 -9.83 -4.34 -13.73
CA VAL A 225 -9.97 -5.80 -13.68
C VAL A 225 -10.95 -6.18 -12.57
N THR A 226 -11.60 -7.33 -12.71
CA THR A 226 -12.52 -7.86 -11.70
C THR A 226 -11.96 -9.09 -11.03
N LEU A 227 -12.50 -9.43 -9.87
CA LEU A 227 -12.22 -10.66 -9.13
C LEU A 227 -12.32 -11.93 -10.01
N GLY A 228 -13.26 -11.95 -10.97
CA GLY A 228 -13.46 -13.02 -11.93
C GLY A 228 -12.55 -12.96 -13.16
N GLY A 229 -11.55 -12.07 -13.18
CA GLY A 229 -10.59 -11.97 -14.28
C GLY A 229 -11.10 -11.23 -15.54
N VAL A 230 -12.23 -10.55 -15.47
CA VAL A 230 -12.69 -9.71 -16.58
C VAL A 230 -11.89 -8.40 -16.57
N ILE A 231 -11.33 -8.05 -17.72
CA ILE A 231 -10.59 -6.80 -17.92
C ILE A 231 -11.35 -5.87 -18.87
N SER A 232 -11.34 -4.58 -18.58
CA SER A 232 -12.05 -3.54 -19.34
C SER A 232 -11.18 -2.30 -19.52
N ALA A 233 -11.42 -1.53 -20.59
CA ALA A 233 -10.73 -0.27 -20.84
C ALA A 233 -11.72 0.81 -21.28
N PHE A 234 -11.53 2.03 -20.73
CA PHE A 234 -12.40 3.18 -20.96
C PHE A 234 -11.57 4.39 -21.38
N LYS A 235 -12.06 5.18 -22.33
CA LYS A 235 -11.45 6.45 -22.66
C LYS A 235 -11.45 7.37 -21.44
N ARG A 236 -10.28 7.84 -21.05
CA ARG A 236 -10.13 8.74 -19.90
C ARG A 236 -10.97 10.01 -19.99
N THR A 237 -11.19 10.51 -21.21
CA THR A 237 -11.84 11.81 -21.45
C THR A 237 -13.36 11.81 -21.31
N ASN A 238 -14.02 10.66 -21.53
CA ASN A 238 -15.48 10.61 -21.58
C ASN A 238 -16.11 9.27 -21.12
N GLY A 239 -15.29 8.30 -20.73
CA GLY A 239 -15.76 7.01 -20.25
C GLY A 239 -16.26 6.04 -21.31
N ASP A 240 -16.19 6.36 -22.61
CA ASP A 240 -16.55 5.39 -23.64
C ASP A 240 -15.69 4.13 -23.53
N MET A 241 -16.31 2.96 -23.61
CA MET A 241 -15.60 1.70 -23.69
C MET A 241 -14.70 1.68 -24.92
N LEU A 242 -13.42 1.35 -24.73
CA LEU A 242 -12.39 1.42 -25.77
C LEU A 242 -12.20 0.10 -26.52
N ALA A 243 -12.43 -1.02 -25.82
CA ALA A 243 -12.32 -2.37 -26.35
C ALA A 243 -13.45 -3.25 -25.80
N PRO A 244 -13.81 -4.36 -26.45
CA PRO A 244 -14.66 -5.38 -25.83
C PRO A 244 -14.06 -5.88 -24.50
N LEU A 245 -14.88 -6.39 -23.61
CA LEU A 245 -14.40 -7.01 -22.37
C LEU A 245 -13.46 -8.19 -22.70
N GLY A 246 -12.28 -8.19 -22.07
CA GLY A 246 -11.34 -9.30 -22.15
C GLY A 246 -11.52 -10.23 -20.94
N GLN A 247 -10.94 -11.44 -21.04
CA GLN A 247 -10.93 -12.42 -19.96
C GLN A 247 -9.50 -12.91 -19.73
N ILE A 248 -9.01 -12.80 -18.49
CA ILE A 248 -7.74 -13.38 -18.08
C ILE A 248 -7.93 -14.87 -17.91
N PRO A 249 -7.07 -15.72 -18.52
CA PRO A 249 -7.14 -17.15 -18.35
C PRO A 249 -6.82 -17.53 -16.92
N GLY A 250 -7.66 -18.29 -16.27
CA GLY A 250 -7.44 -18.74 -14.89
C GLY A 250 -8.68 -19.42 -14.33
N ALA A 251 -8.50 -20.29 -13.35
CA ALA A 251 -9.57 -20.86 -12.55
C ALA A 251 -9.57 -20.22 -11.15
N PRO A 252 -10.67 -20.23 -10.40
CA PRO A 252 -10.66 -19.73 -9.03
C PRO A 252 -9.61 -20.46 -8.18
N ALA A 253 -8.86 -19.72 -7.37
CA ALA A 253 -7.84 -20.29 -6.50
C ALA A 253 -8.45 -21.14 -5.39
N VAL A 254 -7.73 -22.17 -4.93
CA VAL A 254 -8.03 -22.88 -3.69
C VAL A 254 -7.90 -21.91 -2.51
N SER A 255 -8.89 -21.91 -1.61
CA SER A 255 -8.83 -21.09 -0.40
C SER A 255 -7.71 -21.55 0.55
N ASN A 256 -6.97 -20.61 1.10
CA ASN A 256 -5.83 -20.87 1.96
C ASN A 256 -6.23 -21.01 3.43
N ASP A 257 -5.71 -22.05 4.12
CA ASP A 257 -5.79 -22.16 5.57
C ASP A 257 -4.77 -21.22 6.22
N ILE A 258 -5.24 -20.15 6.85
CA ILE A 258 -4.38 -19.22 7.59
C ILE A 258 -3.92 -19.76 8.95
N GLY A 259 -4.30 -20.98 9.27
CA GLY A 259 -3.85 -21.64 10.47
C GLY A 259 -4.44 -21.10 11.79
N LEU A 260 -5.56 -20.37 11.79
CA LEU A 260 -6.30 -20.03 13.01
C LEU A 260 -7.13 -21.22 13.51
N PRO A 261 -7.33 -21.39 14.84
CA PRO A 261 -8.25 -22.40 15.36
C PRO A 261 -9.67 -22.20 14.82
N ASP A 262 -10.33 -23.27 14.38
CA ASP A 262 -11.70 -23.24 13.82
C ASP A 262 -12.66 -22.40 14.67
N PHE A 263 -12.61 -22.56 16.01
CA PHE A 263 -13.49 -21.80 16.89
C PHE A 263 -13.22 -20.27 16.86
N VAL A 264 -12.00 -19.83 16.56
CA VAL A 264 -11.67 -18.39 16.39
C VAL A 264 -12.24 -17.90 15.08
N VAL A 265 -12.11 -18.69 14.01
CA VAL A 265 -12.69 -18.39 12.70
C VAL A 265 -14.21 -18.33 12.80
N GLU A 266 -14.86 -19.36 13.39
CA GLU A 266 -16.32 -19.40 13.60
C GLU A 266 -16.84 -18.19 14.38
N LEU A 267 -16.15 -17.79 15.45
CA LEU A 267 -16.55 -16.64 16.26
C LEU A 267 -16.30 -15.32 15.53
N SER A 268 -15.19 -15.19 14.80
CA SER A 268 -14.88 -14.00 14.01
C SER A 268 -15.89 -13.83 12.88
N ASN A 269 -16.23 -14.89 12.16
CA ASN A 269 -17.30 -14.90 11.18
C ASN A 269 -18.63 -14.44 11.81
N ALA A 270 -19.02 -15.03 12.93
CA ALA A 270 -20.28 -14.71 13.59
C ALA A 270 -20.38 -13.24 14.05
N GLU A 271 -19.27 -12.60 14.40
CA GLU A 271 -19.25 -11.19 14.78
C GLU A 271 -19.19 -10.25 13.57
N THR A 272 -18.37 -10.56 12.57
CA THR A 272 -18.25 -9.74 11.36
C THR A 272 -19.50 -9.82 10.50
N ASP A 273 -20.12 -10.99 10.36
CA ASP A 273 -21.32 -11.18 9.54
C ASP A 273 -22.55 -10.39 10.07
N LYS A 274 -22.56 -10.04 11.35
CA LYS A 274 -23.60 -9.15 11.90
C LYS A 274 -23.55 -7.72 11.35
N VAL A 275 -22.37 -7.31 10.90
CA VAL A 275 -22.13 -5.95 10.40
C VAL A 275 -22.03 -5.96 8.88
N PHE A 276 -21.28 -6.88 8.31
CA PHE A 276 -20.96 -6.90 6.88
C PHE A 276 -21.82 -7.87 6.06
N GLY A 277 -22.58 -8.75 6.73
CA GLY A 277 -23.38 -9.76 6.06
C GLY A 277 -22.57 -10.89 5.43
N LYS A 278 -23.27 -11.82 4.77
CA LYS A 278 -22.70 -12.91 3.98
C LYS A 278 -22.99 -12.70 2.50
N THR A 279 -22.19 -13.34 1.64
CA THR A 279 -22.56 -13.43 0.22
C THR A 279 -23.81 -14.31 0.05
N PRO A 280 -24.53 -14.21 -1.08
CA PRO A 280 -25.64 -15.13 -1.39
C PRO A 280 -25.26 -16.62 -1.37
N SER A 281 -23.98 -16.94 -1.62
CA SER A 281 -23.44 -18.29 -1.46
C SER A 281 -23.16 -18.69 0.00
N GLY A 282 -23.30 -17.76 0.96
CA GLY A 282 -23.11 -17.98 2.38
C GLY A 282 -21.69 -17.74 2.89
N GLN A 283 -20.77 -17.25 2.07
CA GLN A 283 -19.39 -16.93 2.48
C GLN A 283 -19.38 -15.78 3.48
N SER A 284 -18.72 -15.97 4.60
CA SER A 284 -18.57 -14.98 5.66
C SER A 284 -17.59 -13.86 5.28
N PHE A 285 -17.75 -12.70 5.90
CA PHE A 285 -16.86 -11.57 5.66
C PHE A 285 -15.40 -11.90 6.01
N TYR A 286 -15.17 -12.55 7.16
CA TYR A 286 -13.82 -12.90 7.59
C TYR A 286 -13.13 -13.87 6.61
N GLU A 287 -13.85 -14.85 6.08
CA GLU A 287 -13.35 -15.76 5.02
C GLU A 287 -12.95 -14.99 3.76
N THR A 288 -13.77 -14.04 3.33
CA THR A 288 -13.43 -13.19 2.17
C THR A 288 -12.15 -12.39 2.40
N ILE A 289 -11.95 -11.83 3.60
CA ILE A 289 -10.71 -11.09 3.92
C ILE A 289 -9.49 -12.01 3.88
N VAL A 290 -9.63 -13.23 4.40
CA VAL A 290 -8.58 -14.24 4.34
C VAL A 290 -8.23 -14.59 2.90
N ASP A 291 -9.24 -14.84 2.06
CA ASP A 291 -9.05 -15.16 0.65
C ASP A 291 -8.37 -13.99 -0.09
N VAL A 292 -8.77 -12.76 0.15
CA VAL A 292 -8.14 -11.56 -0.46
C VAL A 292 -6.66 -11.43 -0.06
N ILE A 293 -6.34 -11.64 1.23
CA ILE A 293 -4.95 -11.49 1.71
C ILE A 293 -4.04 -12.61 1.18
N PHE A 294 -4.56 -13.84 1.09
CA PHE A 294 -3.76 -15.02 0.78
C PHE A 294 -4.04 -15.62 -0.60
N GLY A 295 -4.83 -14.93 -1.44
CA GLY A 295 -5.05 -15.31 -2.83
C GLY A 295 -5.98 -16.49 -3.04
N GLY A 296 -7.04 -16.62 -2.23
CA GLY A 296 -8.01 -17.71 -2.36
C GLY A 296 -9.33 -17.30 -3.04
N GLY A 297 -10.11 -18.29 -3.50
CA GLY A 297 -11.52 -18.14 -3.88
C GLY A 297 -11.83 -17.40 -5.18
N SER A 298 -10.83 -16.87 -5.90
CA SER A 298 -11.03 -16.03 -7.10
C SER A 298 -9.88 -16.19 -8.09
N ILE A 299 -10.07 -15.67 -9.31
CA ILE A 299 -9.01 -15.68 -10.34
C ILE A 299 -7.98 -14.60 -10.02
N ILE A 300 -8.41 -13.40 -9.61
CA ILE A 300 -7.56 -12.30 -9.22
C ILE A 300 -7.96 -11.87 -7.81
N THR A 301 -6.99 -11.67 -6.95
CA THR A 301 -7.20 -11.31 -5.55
C THR A 301 -6.58 -9.98 -5.16
N ASN A 302 -5.84 -9.35 -6.07
CA ASN A 302 -5.19 -8.08 -5.80
C ASN A 302 -5.15 -7.19 -7.06
N TYR A 303 -4.47 -6.06 -6.97
CA TYR A 303 -4.37 -5.04 -8.00
C TYR A 303 -3.41 -5.47 -9.14
N PHE A 304 -3.27 -4.64 -10.17
CA PHE A 304 -2.46 -4.91 -11.37
C PHE A 304 -1.57 -3.72 -11.71
N ALA A 305 -0.45 -3.99 -12.36
CA ALA A 305 0.49 -2.96 -12.77
C ALA A 305 0.35 -2.62 -14.27
N ILE A 306 0.66 -1.38 -14.61
CA ILE A 306 0.87 -0.96 -16.00
C ILE A 306 2.24 -0.29 -16.09
N ASP A 307 3.10 -0.80 -16.98
CA ASP A 307 4.37 -0.15 -17.27
C ASP A 307 4.13 1.19 -17.97
N PRO A 308 4.50 2.32 -17.37
CA PRO A 308 4.25 3.63 -17.98
C PRO A 308 5.06 3.88 -19.26
N ASN A 309 6.13 3.13 -19.52
CA ASN A 309 6.98 3.29 -20.70
C ASN A 309 6.38 2.57 -21.92
N THR A 310 5.93 1.33 -21.73
CA THR A 310 5.43 0.46 -22.82
C THR A 310 3.91 0.38 -22.86
N SER A 311 3.24 0.71 -21.75
CA SER A 311 1.81 0.50 -21.52
C SER A 311 1.40 -0.97 -21.36
N ARG A 312 2.37 -1.89 -21.20
CA ARG A 312 2.07 -3.29 -20.96
C ARG A 312 1.42 -3.47 -19.59
N ILE A 313 0.37 -4.28 -19.55
CA ILE A 313 -0.42 -4.57 -18.36
C ILE A 313 0.08 -5.89 -17.77
N TYR A 314 0.39 -5.90 -16.47
CA TYR A 314 0.80 -7.11 -15.75
C TYR A 314 -0.21 -7.43 -14.66
N VAL A 315 -0.74 -8.66 -14.69
CA VAL A 315 -1.74 -9.13 -13.74
C VAL A 315 -1.25 -10.42 -13.10
N ALA A 316 -1.11 -10.44 -11.79
CA ALA A 316 -0.93 -11.67 -11.04
C ALA A 316 -2.30 -12.28 -10.74
N ALA A 317 -2.45 -13.55 -11.09
CA ALA A 317 -3.70 -14.28 -11.07
C ALA A 317 -3.44 -15.78 -10.81
N THR A 318 -4.42 -16.60 -11.03
CA THR A 318 -4.30 -18.06 -11.04
C THR A 318 -3.98 -18.58 -12.43
N ALA A 319 -3.42 -19.77 -12.51
CA ALA A 319 -3.30 -20.54 -13.74
C ALA A 319 -4.64 -21.18 -14.14
N PRO A 320 -4.80 -21.60 -15.41
CA PRO A 320 -5.93 -22.46 -15.80
C PRO A 320 -5.95 -23.77 -15.02
N ASP A 321 -7.15 -24.29 -14.71
CA ASP A 321 -7.39 -25.55 -13.99
C ASP A 321 -6.67 -26.77 -14.64
N GLU A 322 -6.58 -26.78 -15.97
CA GLU A 322 -5.89 -27.84 -16.71
C GLU A 322 -4.37 -27.91 -16.49
N ASP A 323 -3.78 -26.83 -15.99
CA ASP A 323 -2.32 -26.71 -15.86
C ASP A 323 -1.77 -27.25 -14.53
N ASP A 324 -2.61 -27.43 -13.50
CA ASP A 324 -2.20 -27.96 -12.19
C ASP A 324 -2.25 -29.49 -12.09
N GLY A 325 -2.76 -30.17 -13.11
CA GLY A 325 -2.76 -31.62 -13.24
C GLY A 325 -4.00 -32.31 -12.65
N ASN A 326 -4.97 -31.52 -12.19
CA ASN A 326 -6.30 -32.00 -11.83
C ASN A 326 -7.35 -31.21 -12.64
N MET A 327 -8.61 -31.51 -12.56
CA MET A 327 -9.68 -30.83 -13.28
C MET A 327 -10.89 -30.72 -12.35
N ASP A 328 -10.69 -30.12 -11.20
CA ASP A 328 -11.72 -30.00 -10.18
C ASP A 328 -12.43 -28.62 -10.19
N GLY A 329 -12.02 -27.73 -11.10
CA GLY A 329 -12.58 -26.39 -11.26
C GLY A 329 -11.90 -25.32 -10.41
N LEU A 330 -10.79 -25.67 -9.75
CA LEU A 330 -9.96 -24.76 -8.96
C LEU A 330 -8.53 -24.74 -9.52
N SER A 331 -7.69 -23.84 -9.06
CA SER A 331 -6.27 -23.80 -9.40
C SER A 331 -5.41 -23.68 -8.15
N GLU A 332 -4.44 -24.57 -7.99
CA GLU A 332 -3.37 -24.53 -6.99
C GLU A 332 -2.17 -23.71 -7.45
N LEU A 333 -2.10 -23.38 -8.75
CA LEU A 333 -1.00 -22.61 -9.33
C LEU A 333 -1.34 -21.13 -9.47
N GLY A 334 -0.36 -20.30 -9.18
CA GLY A 334 -0.36 -18.90 -9.57
C GLY A 334 0.14 -18.71 -11.00
N ALA A 335 -0.25 -17.60 -11.60
CA ALA A 335 0.29 -17.16 -12.87
C ALA A 335 0.40 -15.64 -12.91
N ILE A 336 1.38 -15.15 -13.67
CA ILE A 336 1.45 -13.76 -14.08
C ILE A 336 1.19 -13.68 -15.57
N TYR A 337 0.38 -12.72 -15.99
CA TYR A 337 0.04 -12.46 -17.38
C TYR A 337 0.51 -11.08 -17.78
N ALA A 338 1.15 -10.99 -18.96
CA ALA A 338 1.40 -9.73 -19.64
C ALA A 338 0.37 -9.55 -20.75
N LEU A 339 -0.37 -8.46 -20.71
CA LEU A 339 -1.42 -8.15 -21.66
C LEU A 339 -1.17 -6.77 -22.29
N ASP A 340 -1.82 -6.54 -23.44
CA ASP A 340 -1.86 -5.21 -24.04
C ASP A 340 -3.19 -5.00 -24.78
N LEU A 341 -3.48 -3.74 -25.10
CA LEU A 341 -4.53 -3.32 -26.02
C LEU A 341 -3.95 -3.27 -27.43
N VAL A 342 -4.35 -4.20 -28.27
CA VAL A 342 -3.85 -4.33 -29.65
C VAL A 342 -4.93 -4.01 -30.68
N ASP A 343 -4.53 -3.72 -31.92
CA ASP A 343 -5.47 -3.50 -33.05
C ASP A 343 -6.16 -4.83 -33.39
N ASP A 344 -7.48 -4.86 -33.38
CA ASP A 344 -8.33 -6.02 -33.72
C ASP A 344 -8.38 -6.35 -35.23
N GLY A 345 -7.64 -5.61 -36.06
CA GLY A 345 -7.62 -5.74 -37.50
C GLY A 345 -8.84 -5.12 -38.22
N SER A 346 -9.81 -4.60 -37.48
CA SER A 346 -11.00 -3.91 -38.01
C SER A 346 -11.01 -2.40 -37.75
N GLY A 347 -9.98 -1.90 -37.06
CA GLY A 347 -9.83 -0.51 -36.62
C GLY A 347 -10.38 -0.24 -35.21
N GLY A 348 -10.68 -1.30 -34.48
CA GLY A 348 -10.93 -1.31 -33.03
C GLY A 348 -9.72 -1.80 -32.24
N LEU A 349 -9.90 -1.94 -30.93
CA LEU A 349 -8.91 -2.53 -30.02
C LEU A 349 -9.49 -3.76 -29.33
N GLU A 350 -8.60 -4.70 -28.99
CA GLU A 350 -8.92 -5.84 -28.15
C GLU A 350 -7.79 -6.10 -27.12
N PHE A 351 -8.09 -6.83 -26.05
CA PHE A 351 -7.08 -7.30 -25.11
C PHE A 351 -6.45 -8.58 -25.64
N GLU A 352 -5.12 -8.61 -25.68
CA GLU A 352 -4.33 -9.77 -26.03
C GLU A 352 -3.41 -10.17 -24.88
N VAL A 353 -3.36 -11.45 -24.54
CA VAL A 353 -2.33 -12.02 -23.64
C VAL A 353 -1.07 -12.27 -24.46
N LEU A 354 -0.04 -11.49 -24.21
CA LEU A 354 1.23 -11.54 -24.95
C LEU A 354 2.15 -12.64 -24.43
N SER A 355 2.19 -12.82 -23.10
CA SER A 355 2.98 -13.85 -22.44
C SER A 355 2.41 -14.17 -21.07
N SER A 356 2.78 -15.32 -20.52
CA SER A 356 2.44 -15.72 -19.16
C SER A 356 3.54 -16.59 -18.55
N ALA A 357 3.62 -16.61 -17.23
CA ALA A 357 4.48 -17.50 -16.48
C ALA A 357 3.72 -18.03 -15.26
N GLN A 358 3.98 -19.29 -14.90
CA GLN A 358 3.32 -19.96 -13.80
C GLN A 358 4.28 -20.14 -12.62
N PHE A 359 3.73 -20.22 -11.41
CA PHE A 359 4.48 -20.49 -10.18
C PHE A 359 3.62 -21.23 -9.16
N GLU A 360 4.26 -21.88 -8.20
CA GLU A 360 3.59 -22.68 -7.19
C GLU A 360 2.85 -21.82 -6.16
N GLY A 361 1.77 -22.36 -5.58
CA GLY A 361 1.13 -21.85 -4.39
C GLY A 361 0.22 -20.62 -4.58
N GLY A 362 -0.04 -20.19 -5.81
CA GLY A 362 -0.87 -19.02 -6.05
C GLY A 362 -0.24 -17.72 -5.53
N THR A 363 -0.98 -16.62 -5.58
CA THR A 363 -0.52 -15.33 -5.06
C THR A 363 -1.66 -14.42 -4.63
N GLY A 364 -1.47 -13.71 -3.50
CA GLY A 364 -2.24 -12.53 -3.10
C GLY A 364 -1.50 -11.22 -3.41
N SER A 365 -0.37 -11.28 -4.11
CA SER A 365 0.49 -10.13 -4.38
C SER A 365 0.04 -9.37 -5.63
N THR A 366 0.19 -8.04 -5.59
CA THR A 366 0.17 -7.20 -6.78
C THR A 366 1.54 -7.25 -7.46
N PRO A 367 1.64 -7.41 -8.78
CA PRO A 367 2.92 -7.27 -9.47
C PRO A 367 3.42 -5.83 -9.41
N ALA A 368 4.74 -5.67 -9.29
CA ALA A 368 5.42 -4.38 -9.36
C ALA A 368 6.35 -4.33 -10.57
N VAL A 369 6.37 -3.21 -11.29
CA VAL A 369 7.23 -3.01 -12.46
C VAL A 369 8.29 -1.98 -12.13
N SER A 370 9.55 -2.28 -12.45
CA SER A 370 10.66 -1.34 -12.29
C SER A 370 10.43 -0.05 -13.10
N GLU A 371 11.04 1.05 -12.68
CA GLU A 371 10.87 2.34 -13.35
C GLU A 371 11.27 2.34 -14.83
N ASP A 372 12.21 1.51 -15.21
CA ASP A 372 12.65 1.34 -16.60
C ASP A 372 11.83 0.30 -17.40
N GLY A 373 10.84 -0.35 -16.77
CA GLY A 373 10.01 -1.38 -17.40
C GLY A 373 10.73 -2.70 -17.70
N GLN A 374 11.99 -2.87 -17.26
CA GLN A 374 12.79 -4.05 -17.58
C GLN A 374 12.59 -5.24 -16.64
N ARG A 375 11.94 -5.00 -15.49
CA ARG A 375 11.71 -5.99 -14.44
C ARG A 375 10.28 -5.99 -14.00
N VAL A 376 9.75 -7.18 -13.78
CA VAL A 376 8.45 -7.41 -13.16
C VAL A 376 8.66 -8.31 -11.95
N TYR A 377 8.22 -7.86 -10.79
CA TYR A 377 8.35 -8.60 -9.54
C TYR A 377 6.99 -9.08 -9.06
N VAL A 378 6.94 -10.30 -8.60
CA VAL A 378 5.77 -10.90 -7.97
C VAL A 378 6.21 -11.75 -6.79
N SER A 379 5.34 -11.98 -5.83
CA SER A 379 5.58 -12.92 -4.75
C SER A 379 4.51 -14.00 -4.73
N ASP A 380 4.86 -15.16 -4.21
CA ASP A 380 3.97 -16.30 -4.11
C ASP A 380 3.59 -16.62 -2.66
N ASN A 381 2.61 -17.50 -2.50
CA ASN A 381 2.13 -17.94 -1.19
C ASN A 381 2.96 -19.08 -0.57
N VAL A 382 4.01 -19.56 -1.25
CA VAL A 382 4.93 -20.57 -0.71
C VAL A 382 6.23 -19.99 -0.19
N GLY A 383 6.51 -18.70 -0.46
CA GLY A 383 7.61 -17.97 0.16
C GLY A 383 8.68 -17.49 -0.79
N ASN A 384 8.36 -17.24 -2.04
CA ASN A 384 9.32 -16.70 -3.00
C ASN A 384 8.99 -15.26 -3.39
N VAL A 385 10.04 -14.48 -3.63
CA VAL A 385 10.04 -13.29 -4.48
C VAL A 385 10.62 -13.69 -5.82
N ILE A 386 9.92 -13.39 -6.90
CA ILE A 386 10.28 -13.81 -8.25
C ILE A 386 10.42 -12.58 -9.13
N ALA A 387 11.53 -12.51 -9.87
CA ALA A 387 11.75 -11.48 -10.87
C ALA A 387 11.69 -12.06 -12.28
N TYR A 388 10.96 -11.38 -13.12
CA TYR A 388 10.83 -11.67 -14.55
C TYR A 388 11.38 -10.51 -15.37
N ASP A 389 11.74 -10.79 -16.62
CA ASP A 389 11.89 -9.74 -17.62
C ASP A 389 10.51 -9.26 -18.12
N SER A 390 10.49 -8.27 -19.02
CA SER A 390 9.25 -7.71 -19.57
C SER A 390 8.42 -8.70 -20.41
N GLU A 391 9.02 -9.81 -20.85
CA GLU A 391 8.37 -10.90 -21.59
C GLU A 391 7.98 -12.08 -20.68
N LEU A 392 8.12 -11.91 -19.37
CA LEU A 392 7.85 -12.91 -18.32
C LEU A 392 8.76 -14.14 -18.40
N SER A 393 10.02 -14.01 -18.89
CA SER A 393 11.04 -15.02 -18.64
C SER A 393 11.59 -14.84 -17.22
N GLU A 394 11.59 -15.89 -16.42
CA GLU A 394 12.11 -15.84 -15.04
C GLU A 394 13.62 -15.53 -15.07
N LEU A 395 14.01 -14.49 -14.34
CA LEU A 395 15.40 -14.07 -14.21
C LEU A 395 16.02 -14.67 -12.97
N TRP A 396 15.30 -14.60 -11.86
CA TRP A 396 15.68 -15.19 -10.59
C TRP A 396 14.48 -15.38 -9.67
N ARG A 397 14.70 -16.25 -8.67
CA ARG A 397 13.77 -16.54 -7.58
C ARG A 397 14.53 -16.52 -6.28
N PHE A 398 13.97 -15.88 -5.24
CA PHE A 398 14.55 -15.81 -3.92
C PHE A 398 13.57 -16.34 -2.87
N ASP A 399 13.97 -17.40 -2.15
CA ASP A 399 13.17 -18.00 -1.08
C ASP A 399 13.36 -17.19 0.22
N VAL A 400 12.29 -16.58 0.72
CA VAL A 400 12.22 -15.88 2.01
C VAL A 400 11.72 -16.78 3.13
N GLY A 401 11.45 -18.05 2.85
CA GLY A 401 11.15 -19.09 3.83
C GLY A 401 9.74 -19.04 4.45
N SER A 402 8.87 -18.15 4.00
CA SER A 402 7.50 -18.01 4.49
C SER A 402 6.64 -17.27 3.46
N PRO A 403 5.34 -17.59 3.34
CA PRO A 403 4.45 -16.89 2.43
C PRO A 403 4.59 -15.37 2.49
N VAL A 404 4.73 -14.76 1.34
CA VAL A 404 4.78 -13.30 1.20
C VAL A 404 3.34 -12.79 1.12
N ALA A 405 2.94 -12.08 2.16
CA ALA A 405 1.53 -11.68 2.34
C ALA A 405 1.20 -10.31 1.71
N ALA A 406 2.11 -9.76 0.88
CA ALA A 406 1.97 -8.40 0.36
C ALA A 406 2.76 -8.22 -0.93
N SER A 407 2.52 -7.12 -1.61
CA SER A 407 3.28 -6.73 -2.80
C SER A 407 4.74 -6.41 -2.45
N VAL A 408 5.62 -6.57 -3.42
CA VAL A 408 7.04 -6.21 -3.30
C VAL A 408 7.18 -4.72 -3.61
N ALA A 409 7.69 -3.94 -2.65
CA ALA A 409 8.02 -2.54 -2.92
C ALA A 409 9.39 -2.45 -3.64
N VAL A 410 9.47 -1.59 -4.65
CA VAL A 410 10.63 -1.47 -5.54
C VAL A 410 11.20 -0.06 -5.47
N SER A 411 12.48 0.07 -5.19
CA SER A 411 13.14 1.38 -5.14
C SER A 411 13.23 2.05 -6.52
N PRO A 412 13.26 3.40 -6.58
CA PRO A 412 13.32 4.11 -7.86
C PRO A 412 14.62 3.86 -8.66
N ASP A 413 15.63 3.28 -8.05
CA ASP A 413 16.89 2.89 -8.69
C ASP A 413 16.87 1.43 -9.18
N ASN A 414 15.70 0.76 -9.09
CA ASN A 414 15.45 -0.61 -9.57
C ASN A 414 16.33 -1.69 -8.94
N ARG A 415 16.90 -1.45 -7.77
CA ARG A 415 17.85 -2.36 -7.15
C ARG A 415 17.44 -2.88 -5.79
N GLU A 416 16.82 -2.07 -4.98
CA GLU A 416 16.36 -2.48 -3.66
C GLU A 416 14.90 -2.90 -3.72
N LEU A 417 14.63 -4.04 -3.15
CA LEU A 417 13.31 -4.63 -3.04
C LEU A 417 12.98 -4.88 -1.58
N TYR A 418 11.74 -4.65 -1.20
CA TYR A 418 11.26 -4.90 0.15
C TYR A 418 10.06 -5.83 0.10
N ALA A 419 10.21 -7.01 0.67
CA ALA A 419 9.17 -8.02 0.76
C ALA A 419 8.76 -8.24 2.21
N VAL A 420 7.50 -8.58 2.41
CA VAL A 420 6.93 -8.81 3.74
C VAL A 420 6.35 -10.21 3.82
N THR A 421 6.75 -10.93 4.86
CA THR A 421 6.12 -12.20 5.25
C THR A 421 5.21 -11.99 6.46
N ARG A 422 4.66 -13.06 6.99
CA ARG A 422 3.87 -12.99 8.24
C ARG A 422 4.68 -12.48 9.45
N ARG A 423 6.02 -12.51 9.38
CA ARG A 423 6.91 -12.25 10.54
C ARG A 423 7.92 -11.17 10.31
N ASP A 424 8.36 -11.00 9.08
CA ASP A 424 9.59 -10.29 8.80
C ASP A 424 9.42 -9.37 7.59
N VAL A 425 10.18 -8.28 7.60
CA VAL A 425 10.43 -7.45 6.41
C VAL A 425 11.83 -7.75 5.91
N PHE A 426 11.94 -8.10 4.64
CA PHE A 426 13.19 -8.42 3.95
C PHE A 426 13.60 -7.27 3.06
N LYS A 427 14.87 -6.89 3.10
CA LYS A 427 15.48 -6.10 2.04
C LYS A 427 16.32 -7.01 1.16
N LEU A 428 16.05 -6.98 -0.12
CA LEU A 428 16.80 -7.69 -1.14
C LEU A 428 17.45 -6.68 -2.09
N THR A 429 18.62 -7.04 -2.63
CA THR A 429 19.23 -6.33 -3.76
C THR A 429 19.11 -7.18 -5.01
N ASP A 430 18.53 -6.62 -6.07
CA ASP A 430 18.54 -7.22 -7.41
C ASP A 430 19.89 -7.00 -8.07
N ASN A 431 20.59 -8.11 -8.38
CA ASN A 431 21.90 -8.13 -9.05
C ASN A 431 21.79 -8.41 -10.55
N GLY A 432 20.57 -8.41 -11.10
CA GLY A 432 20.29 -8.66 -12.52
C GLY A 432 19.85 -10.09 -12.81
N ASP A 433 20.66 -11.08 -12.51
CA ASP A 433 20.38 -12.52 -12.69
C ASP A 433 20.24 -13.29 -11.36
N SER A 434 20.23 -12.58 -10.25
CA SER A 434 20.13 -13.13 -8.90
C SER A 434 19.71 -12.05 -7.92
N ALA A 435 19.23 -12.44 -6.75
CA ALA A 435 19.01 -11.52 -5.64
C ALA A 435 19.91 -11.87 -4.45
N SER A 436 20.27 -10.86 -3.67
CA SER A 436 20.98 -11.03 -2.40
C SER A 436 20.16 -10.44 -1.25
N LEU A 437 20.18 -11.14 -0.12
CA LEU A 437 19.59 -10.65 1.12
C LEU A 437 20.52 -9.65 1.78
N ASP A 438 20.04 -8.42 2.03
CA ASP A 438 20.79 -7.40 2.74
C ASP A 438 20.52 -7.46 4.23
N TRP A 439 19.23 -7.47 4.63
CA TRP A 439 18.83 -7.59 6.02
C TRP A 439 17.40 -8.14 6.16
N ILE A 440 17.10 -8.62 7.36
CA ILE A 440 15.76 -8.96 7.81
C ILE A 440 15.44 -8.05 9.00
N ALA A 441 14.34 -7.29 8.92
CA ALA A 441 13.93 -6.44 10.03
C ALA A 441 13.42 -7.31 11.18
N LYS A 442 14.02 -7.10 12.33
CA LYS A 442 13.56 -7.66 13.61
C LYS A 442 12.74 -6.60 14.33
N LEU A 443 11.45 -6.79 14.35
CA LEU A 443 10.54 -5.86 15.00
C LEU A 443 10.41 -6.23 16.48
N GLU A 444 11.41 -5.93 17.28
CA GLU A 444 11.49 -6.25 18.73
C GLU A 444 10.70 -5.22 19.56
N ALA A 445 9.39 -5.10 19.39
CA ALA A 445 8.61 -4.09 20.11
C ALA A 445 8.05 -4.55 21.47
N PHE A 446 8.41 -5.74 21.96
CA PHE A 446 7.96 -6.22 23.27
C PHE A 446 9.14 -6.65 24.16
N GLU A 447 10.19 -5.84 24.21
CA GLU A 447 11.20 -5.99 25.26
C GLU A 447 10.52 -6.00 26.63
N GLY A 448 10.75 -7.05 27.40
CA GLY A 448 10.21 -7.20 28.76
C GLY A 448 9.16 -8.31 28.94
N TYR A 449 8.80 -9.04 27.91
CA TYR A 449 7.90 -10.20 28.02
C TYR A 449 8.52 -11.46 27.40
N PRO A 450 9.63 -11.98 27.98
CA PRO A 450 10.38 -13.10 27.38
C PRO A 450 9.61 -14.42 27.37
N GLU A 451 8.54 -14.57 28.15
CA GLU A 451 7.66 -15.73 28.17
C GLU A 451 6.59 -15.71 27.08
N ILE A 452 6.43 -14.60 26.37
CA ILE A 452 5.48 -14.47 25.27
C ILE A 452 6.28 -14.38 23.97
N GLU A 453 6.17 -15.40 23.14
CA GLU A 453 6.72 -15.32 21.78
C GLU A 453 5.87 -14.32 20.99
N VAL A 454 6.45 -13.17 20.67
CA VAL A 454 5.78 -12.10 19.97
C VAL A 454 6.20 -12.12 18.51
N VAL A 455 5.23 -12.19 17.64
CA VAL A 455 5.41 -12.15 16.19
C VAL A 455 4.93 -10.81 15.68
N PHE A 456 5.75 -10.14 14.89
CA PHE A 456 5.38 -8.94 14.19
C PHE A 456 5.03 -9.26 12.75
N GLN A 457 3.98 -8.62 12.29
CA GLN A 457 3.60 -8.61 10.88
C GLN A 457 3.59 -7.16 10.41
N ALA A 458 4.38 -6.85 9.40
CA ALA A 458 4.21 -5.66 8.59
C ALA A 458 3.34 -6.02 7.39
N LEU A 459 2.59 -5.05 6.88
CA LEU A 459 1.88 -5.15 5.62
C LEU A 459 2.64 -4.34 4.57
N THR A 460 2.19 -4.34 3.33
CA THR A 460 2.93 -3.76 2.19
C THR A 460 3.73 -2.52 2.57
N PRO A 461 5.05 -2.55 2.53
CA PRO A 461 5.90 -1.45 2.96
C PRO A 461 5.89 -0.33 1.92
N THR A 462 6.09 0.90 2.37
CA THR A 462 6.24 2.04 1.48
C THR A 462 7.65 2.60 1.57
N ILE A 463 8.33 2.66 0.44
CA ILE A 463 9.65 3.28 0.33
C ILE A 463 9.47 4.80 0.30
N THR A 464 10.16 5.49 1.21
CA THR A 464 10.18 6.95 1.29
C THR A 464 11.60 7.47 1.11
N ALA A 465 11.75 8.76 0.97
CA ALA A 465 13.09 9.36 0.78
C ALA A 465 14.05 9.07 1.94
N ASN A 466 13.53 8.82 3.15
CA ASN A 466 14.33 8.68 4.37
C ASN A 466 14.15 7.36 5.12
N GLY A 467 13.41 6.40 4.58
CA GLY A 467 13.22 5.11 5.24
C GLY A 467 12.13 4.26 4.61
N ILE A 468 11.72 3.23 5.32
CA ILE A 468 10.65 2.31 4.92
C ILE A 468 9.52 2.44 5.92
N ALA A 469 8.40 3.01 5.49
CA ALA A 469 7.20 3.09 6.32
C ALA A 469 6.44 1.77 6.28
N VAL A 470 5.99 1.31 7.43
CA VAL A 470 5.30 0.03 7.59
C VAL A 470 4.12 0.16 8.53
N SER A 471 3.04 -0.56 8.25
CA SER A 471 2.04 -0.91 9.26
C SER A 471 2.49 -2.17 9.96
N VAL A 472 2.53 -2.14 11.29
CA VAL A 472 3.07 -3.23 12.09
C VAL A 472 1.99 -3.74 13.04
N GLY A 473 1.81 -5.06 13.06
CA GLY A 473 1.01 -5.74 14.06
C GLY A 473 1.86 -6.67 14.89
N GLY A 474 1.77 -6.57 16.22
CA GLY A 474 2.44 -7.45 17.15
C GLY A 474 1.46 -8.39 17.84
N GLY A 475 1.83 -9.66 17.96
CA GLY A 475 0.98 -10.67 18.56
C GLY A 475 1.75 -11.74 19.29
N THR A 476 1.02 -12.67 19.88
CA THR A 476 1.58 -13.89 20.46
C THR A 476 1.23 -15.08 19.60
N LEU A 477 2.08 -16.08 19.59
CA LEU A 477 1.80 -17.36 18.97
C LEU A 477 1.01 -18.26 19.92
N ILE A 478 -0.04 -18.87 19.41
CA ILE A 478 -0.74 -19.99 20.03
C ILE A 478 -0.61 -21.18 19.09
N GLY A 479 0.40 -22.01 19.30
CA GLY A 479 0.85 -22.97 18.31
C GLY A 479 1.49 -22.24 17.14
N ASP A 480 1.00 -22.45 15.93
CA ASP A 480 1.52 -21.79 14.70
C ASP A 480 0.83 -20.44 14.40
N ARG A 481 0.05 -19.89 15.31
CA ARG A 481 -1.00 -18.90 15.05
C ARG A 481 -0.79 -17.62 15.84
N ALA A 482 -0.92 -16.48 15.15
CA ALA A 482 -0.72 -15.16 15.75
C ALA A 482 -2.04 -14.58 16.27
N LEU A 483 -2.05 -14.13 17.51
CA LEU A 483 -3.09 -13.27 18.06
C LEU A 483 -2.56 -11.84 18.11
N MET A 484 -3.15 -10.93 17.36
CA MET A 484 -2.75 -9.52 17.30
C MET A 484 -3.07 -8.81 18.62
N LEU A 485 -2.05 -8.37 19.31
CA LEU A 485 -2.16 -7.68 20.61
C LEU A 485 -1.86 -6.18 20.48
N ARG A 486 -0.94 -5.82 19.62
CA ARG A 486 -0.45 -4.45 19.44
C ARG A 486 -0.33 -4.13 17.96
N VAL A 487 -0.73 -2.95 17.56
CA VAL A 487 -0.72 -2.50 16.17
C VAL A 487 -0.28 -1.05 16.08
N GLY A 488 0.24 -0.64 14.95
CA GLY A 488 0.67 0.73 14.74
C GLY A 488 1.41 0.92 13.43
N VAL A 489 2.06 2.07 13.33
CA VAL A 489 2.88 2.43 12.19
C VAL A 489 4.32 2.64 12.64
N GLY A 490 5.25 2.24 11.79
CA GLY A 490 6.68 2.36 12.06
C GLY A 490 7.46 2.88 10.86
N LEU A 491 8.65 3.37 11.14
CA LEU A 491 9.64 3.75 10.13
C LEU A 491 10.90 2.92 10.36
N LEU A 492 11.28 2.11 9.36
CA LEU A 492 12.52 1.36 9.37
C LEU A 492 13.62 2.18 8.71
N ASP A 493 14.83 2.04 9.24
CA ASP A 493 16.04 2.52 8.59
C ASP A 493 16.33 1.69 7.34
N ARG A 494 16.54 2.35 6.22
CA ARG A 494 16.70 1.72 4.91
C ARG A 494 17.99 0.88 4.78
N GLU A 495 19.05 1.25 5.53
CA GLU A 495 20.35 0.58 5.48
C GLU A 495 20.38 -0.65 6.39
N THR A 496 19.85 -0.52 7.58
CA THR A 496 20.03 -1.50 8.65
C THR A 496 18.80 -2.34 8.93
N GLY A 497 17.61 -1.92 8.47
CA GLY A 497 16.33 -2.51 8.81
C GLY A 497 15.90 -2.27 10.26
N LEU A 498 16.64 -1.45 11.01
CA LEU A 498 16.27 -1.15 12.39
C LEU A 498 15.05 -0.24 12.45
N LEU A 499 14.18 -0.49 13.42
CA LEU A 499 13.01 0.34 13.67
C LEU A 499 13.46 1.68 14.26
N ARG A 500 13.31 2.76 13.48
CA ARG A 500 13.63 4.14 13.92
C ARG A 500 12.55 4.68 14.87
N SER A 501 11.29 4.40 14.55
CA SER A 501 10.16 4.86 15.34
C SER A 501 8.98 3.91 15.20
N PHE A 502 8.13 3.89 16.23
CA PHE A 502 6.86 3.18 16.22
C PHE A 502 5.81 3.99 16.97
N THR A 503 4.67 4.16 16.33
CA THR A 503 3.51 4.82 16.94
C THR A 503 2.36 3.83 17.02
N GLU A 504 1.86 3.61 18.23
CA GLU A 504 0.76 2.68 18.47
C GLU A 504 -0.54 3.18 17.87
N GLY A 505 -1.22 2.29 17.16
CA GLY A 505 -2.51 2.51 16.52
C GLY A 505 -3.67 1.85 17.25
N ARG A 506 -4.88 2.15 16.78
CA ARG A 506 -6.12 1.57 17.35
C ARG A 506 -6.49 0.25 16.69
N GLU A 507 -6.27 0.16 15.38
CA GLU A 507 -6.63 -0.98 14.54
C GLU A 507 -5.44 -1.45 13.71
N GLU A 508 -5.46 -2.70 13.31
CA GLU A 508 -4.57 -3.19 12.28
C GLU A 508 -4.96 -2.65 10.91
N SER A 509 -3.98 -2.64 10.00
CA SER A 509 -4.20 -2.37 8.59
C SER A 509 -3.80 -3.61 7.79
N ILE A 510 -4.58 -3.94 6.78
CA ILE A 510 -4.26 -4.97 5.77
C ILE A 510 -4.05 -4.32 4.39
N ALA A 511 -3.85 -3.03 4.37
CA ALA A 511 -3.60 -2.23 3.19
C ALA A 511 -2.20 -1.64 3.21
N VAL A 512 -1.79 -1.07 2.09
CA VAL A 512 -0.55 -0.28 1.97
C VAL A 512 -0.54 0.86 2.97
N THR A 513 0.61 1.11 3.58
CA THR A 513 0.84 2.27 4.45
C THR A 513 1.05 3.50 3.59
N THR A 514 0.08 4.40 3.50
CA THR A 514 0.19 5.56 2.61
C THR A 514 0.81 6.76 3.29
N ILE A 515 1.60 7.50 2.53
CA ILE A 515 2.34 8.67 3.01
C ILE A 515 1.70 9.93 2.44
N ARG A 516 1.42 10.86 3.32
CA ARG A 516 0.89 12.18 2.99
C ARG A 516 2.02 13.09 2.47
N PRO A 517 1.71 14.10 1.64
CA PRO A 517 2.72 15.07 1.18
C PRO A 517 3.46 15.79 2.32
N ASP A 518 2.81 15.92 3.49
CA ASP A 518 3.38 16.55 4.69
C ASP A 518 4.27 15.61 5.53
N GLY A 519 4.51 14.38 5.07
CA GLY A 519 5.29 13.37 5.78
C GLY A 519 4.53 12.60 6.85
N GLY A 520 3.24 12.86 7.01
CA GLY A 520 2.35 12.05 7.83
C GLY A 520 2.06 10.68 7.22
N ILE A 521 1.47 9.80 8.01
CA ILE A 521 1.13 8.42 7.62
C ILE A 521 -0.38 8.24 7.75
N CYS A 522 -1.02 7.58 6.78
CA CYS A 522 -2.38 7.11 6.96
C CYS A 522 -2.48 5.61 6.68
N THR A 523 -3.40 4.96 7.37
CA THR A 523 -3.69 3.53 7.24
C THR A 523 -5.17 3.30 7.10
N ALA A 524 -5.54 2.32 6.27
CA ALA A 524 -6.90 1.80 6.24
C ALA A 524 -7.07 0.80 7.38
N ASN A 525 -8.09 0.99 8.19
CA ASN A 525 -8.34 0.19 9.39
C ASN A 525 -9.13 -1.07 9.03
N SER A 526 -8.66 -2.22 9.48
CA SER A 526 -9.38 -3.49 9.41
C SER A 526 -10.11 -3.76 10.73
N PRO A 527 -11.36 -4.22 10.71
CA PRO A 527 -12.09 -4.53 11.93
C PRO A 527 -11.80 -5.92 12.51
N VAL A 528 -10.89 -6.71 11.91
CA VAL A 528 -10.69 -8.13 12.22
C VAL A 528 -10.19 -8.35 13.66
N ARG A 529 -9.25 -7.54 14.12
CA ARG A 529 -8.74 -7.60 15.51
C ARG A 529 -9.86 -7.44 16.53
N ARG A 530 -10.72 -6.45 16.32
CA ARG A 530 -11.84 -6.19 17.24
C ARG A 530 -12.92 -7.24 17.17
N ALA A 531 -13.22 -7.74 15.98
CA ALA A 531 -14.14 -8.84 15.79
C ALA A 531 -13.67 -10.08 16.55
N SER A 532 -12.40 -10.46 16.40
CA SER A 532 -11.80 -11.59 17.11
C SER A 532 -11.76 -11.34 18.63
N GLY A 533 -11.39 -10.15 19.05
CA GLY A 533 -11.40 -9.76 20.47
C GLY A 533 -12.80 -9.82 21.10
N LYS A 534 -13.82 -9.34 20.40
CA LYS A 534 -15.22 -9.39 20.84
C LYS A 534 -15.75 -10.82 20.86
N ALA A 535 -15.35 -11.65 19.91
CA ALA A 535 -15.69 -13.07 19.88
C ALA A 535 -15.14 -13.82 21.10
N LEU A 536 -13.92 -13.47 21.53
CA LEU A 536 -13.30 -14.03 22.74
C LEU A 536 -13.86 -13.45 24.04
N ASN A 537 -14.28 -12.19 24.04
CA ASN A 537 -14.88 -11.51 25.17
C ASN A 537 -16.17 -10.76 24.74
N PRO A 538 -17.33 -11.41 24.82
CA PRO A 538 -18.60 -10.81 24.41
C PRO A 538 -18.98 -9.52 25.16
N ASP A 539 -18.40 -9.30 26.36
CA ASP A 539 -18.65 -8.10 27.17
C ASP A 539 -17.83 -6.88 26.69
N LEU A 540 -16.96 -7.02 25.68
CA LEU A 540 -16.32 -5.89 25.05
C LEU A 540 -17.38 -4.98 24.44
N THR A 541 -17.46 -3.74 24.96
CA THR A 541 -18.41 -2.73 24.50
C THR A 541 -17.97 -2.01 23.22
N GLN A 542 -16.77 -2.28 22.74
CA GLN A 542 -16.23 -1.66 21.53
C GLN A 542 -16.83 -2.32 20.29
N TYR A 543 -17.34 -1.47 19.41
CA TYR A 543 -17.89 -1.89 18.13
C TYR A 543 -16.79 -2.24 17.14
N LEU A 544 -17.17 -2.95 16.09
CA LEU A 544 -16.31 -3.12 14.92
C LEU A 544 -16.10 -1.73 14.31
N ILE A 545 -14.83 -1.41 14.07
CA ILE A 545 -14.43 -0.15 13.46
C ILE A 545 -13.63 -0.50 12.21
N GLY A 546 -13.86 0.26 11.19
CA GLY A 546 -13.06 0.29 9.97
C GLY A 546 -12.64 1.73 9.73
N GLY A 547 -12.59 2.15 8.47
CA GLY A 547 -12.28 3.51 8.09
C GLY A 547 -10.78 3.80 8.03
N ILE A 548 -10.38 5.01 8.35
CA ILE A 548 -9.02 5.51 8.16
C ILE A 548 -8.47 6.07 9.48
N SER A 549 -7.22 5.74 9.78
CA SER A 549 -6.42 6.40 10.82
C SER A 549 -5.29 7.19 10.19
N CYS A 550 -5.15 8.46 10.54
CA CYS A 550 -4.06 9.30 10.07
C CYS A 550 -3.21 9.85 11.21
N TYR A 551 -1.91 9.81 11.00
CA TYR A 551 -0.87 10.25 11.91
C TYR A 551 -0.17 11.45 11.30
N LYS A 552 0.05 12.50 12.10
CA LYS A 552 0.76 13.71 11.68
C LYS A 552 2.17 13.77 12.27
N PRO A 553 3.08 14.52 11.63
CA PRO A 553 4.38 14.83 12.23
C PRO A 553 4.23 15.44 13.62
N VAL A 554 5.05 14.98 14.60
CA VAL A 554 5.14 15.55 15.93
C VAL A 554 6.23 16.62 15.99
N ARG A 555 7.34 16.39 15.29
CA ARG A 555 8.52 17.24 15.21
C ARG A 555 8.81 17.57 13.74
N ASN A 556 8.29 18.73 13.32
CA ASN A 556 8.48 19.20 11.94
C ASN A 556 9.92 19.56 11.62
N ASP A 557 10.71 20.00 12.61
CA ASP A 557 12.15 20.27 12.46
C ASP A 557 12.94 18.98 12.12
N LEU A 558 12.57 17.83 12.68
CA LEU A 558 13.17 16.53 12.34
C LEU A 558 12.80 16.11 10.91
N LEU A 559 11.58 16.39 10.48
CA LEU A 559 11.17 16.13 9.09
C LEU A 559 11.97 17.01 8.10
N VAL A 560 12.15 18.30 8.41
CA VAL A 560 13.01 19.19 7.59
C VAL A 560 14.40 18.62 7.47
N ARG A 561 14.99 18.19 8.60
CA ARG A 561 16.31 17.57 8.61
C ARG A 561 16.36 16.34 7.71
N ASP A 562 15.45 15.40 7.89
CA ASP A 562 15.44 14.15 7.14
C ASP A 562 15.24 14.37 5.64
N ALA A 563 14.30 15.23 5.27
CA ALA A 563 14.04 15.58 3.88
C ALA A 563 15.25 16.25 3.20
N THR A 564 15.89 17.21 3.90
CA THR A 564 17.06 17.91 3.35
C THR A 564 18.32 17.06 3.34
N CYS A 565 18.50 16.15 4.30
CA CYS A 565 19.57 15.16 4.27
C CYS A 565 19.42 14.23 3.05
N ALA A 566 18.22 13.68 2.83
CA ALA A 566 17.93 12.81 1.69
C ALA A 566 18.16 13.56 0.35
N ALA A 567 17.64 14.78 0.24
CA ALA A 567 17.82 15.61 -0.93
C ALA A 567 19.31 15.93 -1.19
N GLY A 568 20.06 16.28 -0.14
CA GLY A 568 21.49 16.61 -0.25
C GLY A 568 22.36 15.42 -0.65
N VAL A 569 22.09 14.23 -0.10
CA VAL A 569 22.80 13.00 -0.50
C VAL A 569 22.46 12.66 -1.94
N ARG A 570 21.17 12.72 -2.34
CA ARG A 570 20.74 12.48 -3.71
C ARG A 570 21.38 13.46 -4.70
N ALA A 571 21.40 14.77 -4.38
CA ALA A 571 22.04 15.77 -5.21
C ALA A 571 23.55 15.51 -5.39
N ARG A 572 24.25 15.10 -4.33
CA ARG A 572 25.66 14.75 -4.39
C ARG A 572 25.90 13.53 -5.29
N ASN A 573 25.07 12.49 -5.16
CA ASN A 573 25.15 11.30 -6.00
C ASN A 573 24.85 11.63 -7.46
N ALA A 574 23.78 12.37 -7.71
CA ALA A 574 23.41 12.83 -9.05
C ALA A 574 24.55 13.64 -9.71
N ALA A 575 25.22 14.51 -8.97
CA ALA A 575 26.38 15.25 -9.47
C ALA A 575 27.54 14.34 -9.93
N THR A 576 27.72 13.17 -9.32
CA THR A 576 28.77 12.23 -9.73
C THR A 576 28.46 11.47 -11.01
N ILE A 577 27.19 11.28 -11.34
CA ILE A 577 26.75 10.53 -12.53
C ILE A 577 26.25 11.43 -13.66
N ALA A 578 26.09 12.72 -13.43
CA ALA A 578 25.40 13.65 -14.34
C ALA A 578 25.97 13.67 -15.77
N GLU A 579 27.29 13.53 -15.92
CA GLU A 579 27.95 13.52 -17.23
C GLU A 579 27.70 12.18 -17.96
N ALA A 580 27.72 11.05 -17.24
CA ALA A 580 27.56 9.71 -17.81
C ALA A 580 26.08 9.33 -18.00
N ALA A 581 25.19 9.77 -17.10
CA ALA A 581 23.79 9.42 -17.05
C ALA A 581 22.89 10.64 -16.82
N PRO A 582 22.77 11.57 -17.78
CA PRO A 582 22.04 12.82 -17.62
C PRO A 582 20.54 12.62 -17.40
N THR A 583 19.93 11.56 -17.93
CA THR A 583 18.52 11.23 -17.72
C THR A 583 18.28 10.87 -16.26
N SER A 584 19.11 10.04 -15.66
CA SER A 584 19.05 9.69 -14.24
C SER A 584 19.24 10.91 -13.34
N ALA A 585 20.22 11.78 -13.67
CA ALA A 585 20.44 13.02 -12.93
C ALA A 585 19.25 13.98 -13.01
N ASN A 586 18.58 14.08 -14.14
CA ASN A 586 17.36 14.88 -14.29
C ASN A 586 16.18 14.33 -13.48
N GLN A 587 16.07 13.02 -13.36
CA GLN A 587 15.07 12.40 -12.47
C GLN A 587 15.38 12.70 -11.00
N ASP A 588 16.66 12.64 -10.61
CA ASP A 588 17.09 13.03 -9.26
C ASP A 588 16.77 14.50 -8.97
N ILE A 589 16.96 15.39 -9.94
CA ILE A 589 16.61 16.81 -9.81
C ILE A 589 15.12 16.98 -9.48
N ARG A 590 14.23 16.23 -10.15
CA ARG A 590 12.79 16.28 -9.84
C ARG A 590 12.47 15.77 -8.43
N GLN A 591 13.11 14.69 -7.99
CA GLN A 591 12.93 14.17 -6.63
C GLN A 591 13.47 15.16 -5.58
N ILE A 592 14.60 15.80 -5.85
CA ILE A 592 15.18 16.82 -4.96
C ILE A 592 14.22 18.01 -4.84
N GLN A 593 13.59 18.45 -5.93
CA GLN A 593 12.60 19.55 -5.90
C GLN A 593 11.44 19.20 -4.97
N VAL A 594 10.88 17.98 -5.05
CA VAL A 594 9.80 17.53 -4.15
C VAL A 594 10.23 17.63 -2.68
N LEU A 595 11.46 17.23 -2.36
CA LEU A 595 11.98 17.29 -0.99
C LEU A 595 12.25 18.73 -0.51
N ILE A 596 12.66 19.64 -1.40
CA ILE A 596 12.78 21.06 -1.09
C ILE A 596 11.41 21.66 -0.76
N ASP A 597 10.40 21.37 -1.59
CA ASP A 597 9.04 21.87 -1.38
C ASP A 597 8.44 21.33 -0.07
N GLN A 598 8.64 20.05 0.22
CA GLN A 598 8.27 19.45 1.50
C GLN A 598 8.98 20.11 2.68
N SER A 599 10.28 20.39 2.54
CA SER A 599 11.09 21.02 3.59
C SER A 599 10.60 22.43 3.91
N ARG A 600 10.26 23.24 2.91
CA ARG A 600 9.68 24.58 3.12
C ARG A 600 8.36 24.52 3.87
N ALA A 601 7.45 23.65 3.43
CA ALA A 601 6.18 23.46 4.12
C ALA A 601 6.36 22.95 5.57
N ALA A 602 7.36 22.12 5.81
CA ALA A 602 7.68 21.64 7.15
C ALA A 602 8.34 22.72 8.03
N ILE A 603 9.16 23.62 7.46
CA ILE A 603 9.71 24.79 8.16
C ILE A 603 8.58 25.69 8.64
N ASP A 604 7.61 26.02 7.78
CA ASP A 604 6.48 26.86 8.15
C ASP A 604 5.67 26.25 9.30
N ARG A 605 5.43 24.92 9.28
CA ARG A 605 4.79 24.22 10.38
C ARG A 605 5.64 24.21 11.65
N ALA A 606 6.95 23.95 11.53
CA ALA A 606 7.85 23.93 12.67
C ALA A 606 7.89 25.29 13.41
N VAL A 607 7.81 26.39 12.65
CA VAL A 607 7.70 27.75 13.23
C VAL A 607 6.34 27.94 13.90
N SER A 608 5.26 27.50 13.26
CA SER A 608 3.90 27.62 13.79
C SER A 608 3.75 26.83 15.10
N ASP A 609 4.34 25.65 15.16
CA ASP A 609 4.25 24.73 16.31
C ASP A 609 5.26 25.07 17.41
N GLY A 610 6.22 25.95 17.13
CA GLY A 610 7.27 26.38 18.07
C GLY A 610 8.47 25.45 18.14
N ASP A 611 8.60 24.51 17.21
CA ASP A 611 9.76 23.60 17.07
C ASP A 611 10.98 24.33 16.53
N LEU A 612 10.78 25.46 15.83
CA LEU A 612 11.83 26.25 15.20
C LEU A 612 11.61 27.75 15.41
N GLU A 613 12.69 28.48 15.73
CA GLU A 613 12.63 29.94 15.83
C GLU A 613 12.54 30.58 14.44
N GLN A 614 11.75 31.66 14.31
CA GLN A 614 11.56 32.40 13.05
C GLN A 614 12.88 32.86 12.43
N ALA A 615 13.85 33.27 13.26
CA ALA A 615 15.16 33.70 12.79
C ALA A 615 15.98 32.59 12.16
N SER A 616 15.91 31.38 12.74
CA SER A 616 16.54 30.15 12.22
C SER A 616 15.88 29.75 10.90
N ALA A 617 14.54 29.75 10.84
CA ALA A 617 13.77 29.46 9.63
C ALA A 617 14.18 30.33 8.43
N GLY A 618 14.44 31.64 8.65
CA GLY A 618 14.91 32.53 7.61
C GLY A 618 16.27 32.13 7.01
N GLY A 619 17.17 31.62 7.85
CA GLY A 619 18.47 31.09 7.39
C GLY A 619 18.32 29.82 6.58
N LEU A 620 17.50 28.85 7.07
CA LEU A 620 17.23 27.59 6.37
C LEU A 620 16.58 27.83 5.00
N ASN A 621 15.58 28.72 4.92
CA ASN A 621 14.93 29.05 3.66
C ASN A 621 15.90 29.71 2.67
N THR A 622 16.86 30.53 3.13
CA THR A 622 17.90 31.11 2.26
C THR A 622 18.80 30.03 1.65
N ASP A 623 19.16 29.01 2.42
CA ASP A 623 19.95 27.88 1.91
C ASP A 623 19.11 27.02 0.94
N LEU A 624 17.80 26.82 1.20
CA LEU A 624 16.88 26.14 0.27
C LEU A 624 16.70 26.92 -1.04
N ASP A 625 16.57 28.25 -0.99
CA ASP A 625 16.50 29.12 -2.19
C ASP A 625 17.78 29.01 -3.03
N SER A 626 18.94 28.94 -2.37
CA SER A 626 20.22 28.73 -3.03
C SER A 626 20.31 27.34 -3.67
N ALA A 627 19.85 26.30 -2.96
CA ALA A 627 19.83 24.94 -3.50
C ALA A 627 18.93 24.85 -4.72
N GLU A 628 17.71 25.38 -4.66
CA GLU A 628 16.75 25.38 -5.78
C GLU A 628 17.28 26.15 -6.99
N ALA A 629 17.90 27.32 -6.79
CA ALA A 629 18.51 28.09 -7.87
C ALA A 629 19.64 27.33 -8.59
N ASN A 630 20.22 26.33 -7.95
CA ASN A 630 21.29 25.48 -8.47
C ASN A 630 20.80 24.06 -8.86
N LEU A 631 19.48 23.82 -8.95
CA LEU A 631 18.92 22.55 -9.42
C LEU A 631 19.04 22.45 -10.95
N SER A 632 20.25 22.21 -11.39
CA SER A 632 20.61 21.88 -12.77
C SER A 632 21.76 20.90 -12.76
N ILE A 633 21.96 20.18 -13.84
CA ILE A 633 23.07 19.21 -13.96
C ILE A 633 24.42 19.84 -13.53
N GLU A 634 24.68 21.06 -13.93
CA GLU A 634 25.93 21.78 -13.63
C GLU A 634 25.99 22.31 -12.19
N GLY A 635 24.83 22.58 -11.57
CA GLY A 635 24.70 23.14 -10.22
C GLY A 635 24.53 22.12 -9.10
N LEU A 636 24.31 20.83 -9.39
CA LEU A 636 23.97 19.80 -8.41
C LEU A 636 24.94 19.72 -7.23
N ALA A 637 26.25 19.93 -7.45
CA ALA A 637 27.24 19.91 -6.37
C ALA A 637 27.06 21.09 -5.39
N ILE A 638 26.61 22.24 -5.88
CA ILE A 638 26.30 23.42 -5.05
C ILE A 638 25.01 23.16 -4.28
N ALA A 639 23.96 22.70 -4.98
CA ALA A 639 22.68 22.34 -4.36
C ALA A 639 22.87 21.30 -3.24
N ALA A 640 23.69 20.27 -3.46
CA ALA A 640 24.03 19.27 -2.45
C ALA A 640 24.63 19.89 -1.17
N ASN A 641 25.57 20.82 -1.33
CA ASN A 641 26.21 21.48 -0.19
C ASN A 641 25.23 22.36 0.60
N ASP A 642 24.34 23.07 -0.09
CA ASP A 642 23.33 23.92 0.54
C ASP A 642 22.30 23.07 1.30
N LEU A 643 21.79 22.00 0.70
CA LEU A 643 20.86 21.05 1.34
C LEU A 643 21.48 20.35 2.57
N LEU A 644 22.72 19.89 2.46
CA LEU A 644 23.45 19.27 3.58
C LEU A 644 23.76 20.30 4.69
N ARG A 645 23.85 21.60 4.37
CA ARG A 645 23.98 22.65 5.38
C ARG A 645 22.69 22.80 6.18
N VAL A 646 21.54 22.80 5.53
CA VAL A 646 20.23 22.77 6.20
C VAL A 646 20.09 21.54 7.09
N CYS A 647 20.38 20.35 6.52
CA CYS A 647 20.36 19.09 7.24
C CYS A 647 21.19 19.14 8.53
N ASN A 648 22.43 19.63 8.47
CA ASN A 648 23.36 19.69 9.60
C ASN A 648 23.08 20.83 10.59
N ALA A 649 22.27 21.80 10.23
CA ALA A 649 21.89 22.91 11.13
C ALA A 649 20.77 22.50 12.12
N LEU A 650 20.09 21.39 11.86
CA LEU A 650 18.98 20.90 12.67
C LEU A 650 19.42 19.76 13.59
N PRO A 651 18.77 19.59 14.75
CA PRO A 651 19.13 18.55 15.71
C PRO A 651 18.95 17.15 15.10
N ALA A 652 19.85 16.24 15.42
CA ALA A 652 19.67 14.83 15.23
C ALA A 652 18.94 14.30 16.46
N GLU A 653 17.63 14.09 16.41
CA GLU A 653 16.75 13.56 17.48
C GLU A 653 17.17 13.82 18.92
#